data_046d669ef754771ac1612412c0439559
#
_entry.id   046d669ef754771ac1612412c0439559
#
_cell.length_a   1.000
_cell.length_b   1.000
_cell.length_c   1.000
_cell.angle_alpha   90.00
_cell.angle_beta   90.00
_cell.angle_gamma   90.00
#
_symmetry.space_group_name_H-M   'P 1'
#
loop_
_entity.id
_entity.type
_entity.pdbx_description
1 polymer ?
#
loop_
_entity_poly.entity_id
_entity_poly.type
_entity_poly.pdbx_seq_one_letter_code
_entity_poly.pdbx_strand_id
1 'polypeptide(L)'
;MTENWQRFIFHQFHDDLTGTSIPRAYEFSWNDELISLKQFSGILTSSIDAVARKMDTRMKPVVLYNALGFQVSDMAEVELALPKKPKGITVYDMNGRKVAAQLLSYADGKARLLIEAVVPATGYAVYDVRTSGSSADTRVSVNANTLENSVYKITLDKKGDIISLFDKKNGKELVKPGKSIRLALFTQNKSYMWPAWEILKETIDREPVSITEDVKMTLVEDGELRKSLCIEKRYGESLFKQYIRLYEGSRADRIDFYNEVDWQLSNALLKAEFPLNMANTEATYDLGLGSVRRGNNTETAYEVYAQYWADLTDRSGNYGVSVLNDSKYGWDKPDDNTLRLTLLHTPETDKDYAYQNRQDFGHHCFTYSLVGHAGGLDKAVTIEKAEILNQKLKAFRTDKHRGTLGKEFSFVSSNNRNVIIKALKKAENSDEYVVRVYEIGGEKVQDAVLSFAGEIASAYEADGTEKSIGSAEFSGNGLSVSIKPYSIKTFKVRLKSSGEDAYQLQYASLPLSYNYKCSSFNEFRGEADFESGYSFAAELLPESLTVNGIPFQLGEKDAANGMTCNGDTIVLPEGKKYNKLYFLAAATDGDYAATFRCGGNKSEVIVPSYTGFVGQWGHSGHTKGYLKDAEVAYVGTHRDSPTADEAYEFTYMFKFGVDIPAGAASLILPKNEKVVLFAATLVEETLKPVQVATSLFHTAIRDNEMELNSVEVEKENLLKGAKIIAYSGYFNDNEKPERIVDGDVDTKWCEVGSALNYVDFDLGEAKTVSGWKLVNAGREDKGYITSACFLQGRNSQTEEWKTLDNIDGNRQNVVSRMIDTPAQVRYVRLMITRPMQHAGGKVLRINEMEIY
;
A
#
# COMPACT_ATOMS: atom_id res chain seq x y z
N MET A 1 18.98 2.37 1.12
CA MET A 1 18.33 3.57 0.49
C MET A 1 18.67 3.68 -0.99
N THR A 2 19.95 3.61 -1.40
CA THR A 2 20.36 3.75 -2.82
C THR A 2 19.71 2.69 -3.72
N GLU A 3 19.79 1.41 -3.39
CA GLU A 3 19.13 0.32 -4.15
C GLU A 3 17.61 0.55 -4.30
N ASN A 4 16.98 1.07 -3.24
CA ASN A 4 15.56 1.35 -3.28
C ASN A 4 15.20 2.51 -4.22
N TRP A 5 16.05 3.55 -4.26
CA TRP A 5 15.93 4.60 -5.26
C TRP A 5 16.17 4.08 -6.68
N GLN A 6 17.16 3.20 -6.89
CA GLN A 6 17.42 2.58 -8.20
C GLN A 6 16.21 1.77 -8.67
N ARG A 7 15.62 0.94 -7.79
CA ARG A 7 14.39 0.20 -8.07
C ARG A 7 13.24 1.12 -8.46
N PHE A 8 12.99 2.18 -7.66
CA PHE A 8 11.93 3.14 -7.93
C PHE A 8 12.14 3.91 -9.24
N ILE A 9 13.38 4.38 -9.50
CA ILE A 9 13.71 5.12 -10.73
C ILE A 9 13.62 4.24 -11.97
N PHE A 10 13.86 2.93 -11.86
CA PHE A 10 13.70 2.00 -12.98
C PHE A 10 12.27 2.05 -13.54
N HIS A 11 11.26 2.20 -12.68
CA HIS A 11 9.86 2.32 -13.10
C HIS A 11 9.47 3.70 -13.67
N GLN A 12 10.43 4.63 -13.82
CA GLN A 12 10.27 5.81 -14.65
C GLN A 12 10.50 5.52 -16.15
N PHE A 13 10.69 4.25 -16.51
CA PHE A 13 10.81 3.81 -17.90
C PHE A 13 9.58 4.21 -18.71
N HIS A 14 9.78 4.55 -20.00
CA HIS A 14 8.77 5.23 -20.83
C HIS A 14 7.48 4.42 -21.08
N ASP A 15 7.51 3.10 -20.97
CA ASP A 15 6.31 2.26 -21.08
C ASP A 15 5.73 1.85 -19.71
N ASP A 16 6.46 2.02 -18.61
CA ASP A 16 5.97 1.67 -17.28
C ASP A 16 5.20 2.84 -16.65
N LEU A 17 5.87 3.97 -16.36
CA LEU A 17 5.25 5.16 -15.76
C LEU A 17 4.02 5.66 -16.52
N THR A 18 4.04 5.59 -17.84
CA THR A 18 2.98 6.11 -18.71
C THR A 18 1.76 5.20 -18.80
N GLY A 19 1.82 3.97 -18.26
CA GLY A 19 0.72 3.02 -18.34
C GLY A 19 0.60 2.32 -19.70
N THR A 20 1.67 2.29 -20.50
CA THR A 20 1.66 1.84 -21.90
C THR A 20 2.28 0.46 -22.13
N SER A 21 2.66 -0.23 -21.03
CA SER A 21 3.10 -1.63 -21.05
C SER A 21 1.92 -2.62 -21.09
N ILE A 22 2.24 -3.88 -21.33
CA ILE A 22 1.25 -4.97 -21.26
C ILE A 22 0.95 -5.34 -19.79
N PRO A 23 -0.23 -5.90 -19.47
CA PRO A 23 -0.62 -6.25 -18.11
C PRO A 23 0.41 -7.11 -17.36
N ARG A 24 1.07 -8.06 -18.05
CA ARG A 24 2.08 -8.93 -17.42
C ARG A 24 3.29 -8.15 -16.87
N ALA A 25 3.72 -7.08 -17.52
CA ALA A 25 4.83 -6.26 -17.05
C ALA A 25 4.51 -5.61 -15.70
N TYR A 26 3.27 -5.17 -15.50
CA TYR A 26 2.84 -4.52 -14.26
C TYR A 26 2.81 -5.43 -13.03
N GLU A 27 2.73 -6.76 -13.21
CA GLU A 27 2.85 -7.67 -12.07
C GLU A 27 4.22 -7.54 -11.38
N PHE A 28 5.28 -7.30 -12.16
CA PHE A 28 6.63 -7.04 -11.66
C PHE A 28 6.76 -5.62 -11.11
N SER A 29 6.27 -4.61 -11.85
CA SER A 29 6.30 -3.21 -11.43
C SER A 29 5.61 -3.02 -10.07
N TRP A 30 4.43 -3.58 -9.88
CA TRP A 30 3.70 -3.52 -8.61
C TRP A 30 4.48 -4.15 -7.45
N ASN A 31 5.15 -5.28 -7.69
CA ASN A 31 5.99 -5.90 -6.66
C ASN A 31 7.15 -4.97 -6.26
N ASP A 32 7.87 -4.43 -7.22
CA ASP A 32 9.00 -3.54 -7.00
C ASP A 32 8.58 -2.22 -6.32
N GLU A 33 7.43 -1.66 -6.72
CA GLU A 33 6.85 -0.48 -6.08
C GLU A 33 6.45 -0.77 -4.62
N LEU A 34 5.81 -1.91 -4.34
CA LEU A 34 5.43 -2.30 -2.98
C LEU A 34 6.66 -2.52 -2.08
N ILE A 35 7.72 -3.14 -2.61
CA ILE A 35 9.01 -3.25 -1.91
C ILE A 35 9.54 -1.85 -1.59
N SER A 36 9.57 -0.96 -2.58
CA SER A 36 10.07 0.41 -2.44
C SER A 36 9.26 1.20 -1.41
N LEU A 37 7.94 1.15 -1.46
CA LEU A 37 7.03 1.81 -0.52
C LEU A 37 7.25 1.31 0.92
N LYS A 38 7.37 -0.01 1.12
CA LYS A 38 7.65 -0.60 2.44
C LYS A 38 9.00 -0.16 2.98
N GLN A 39 10.06 -0.23 2.18
CA GLN A 39 11.41 0.13 2.62
C GLN A 39 11.54 1.63 2.90
N PHE A 40 10.99 2.51 2.05
CA PHE A 40 10.97 3.96 2.32
C PHE A 40 10.14 4.30 3.57
N SER A 41 9.01 3.63 3.78
CA SER A 41 8.20 3.81 4.99
C SER A 41 8.93 3.37 6.26
N GLY A 42 9.69 2.27 6.20
CA GLY A 42 10.54 1.81 7.30
C GLY A 42 11.66 2.81 7.61
N ILE A 43 12.35 3.32 6.59
CA ILE A 43 13.39 4.34 6.73
C ILE A 43 12.83 5.64 7.32
N LEU A 44 11.68 6.12 6.82
CA LEU A 44 11.00 7.29 7.36
C LEU A 44 10.64 7.08 8.84
N THR A 45 10.02 5.96 9.17
CA THR A 45 9.61 5.64 10.54
C THR A 45 10.80 5.59 11.50
N SER A 46 11.90 4.93 11.12
CA SER A 46 13.10 4.85 11.95
C SER A 46 13.80 6.20 12.09
N SER A 47 13.79 7.04 11.06
CA SER A 47 14.34 8.40 11.12
C SER A 47 13.54 9.30 12.05
N ILE A 48 12.20 9.25 11.95
CA ILE A 48 11.31 9.97 12.88
C ILE A 48 11.46 9.45 14.31
N ASP A 49 11.62 8.13 14.50
CA ASP A 49 11.85 7.54 15.82
C ASP A 49 13.12 8.10 16.47
N ALA A 50 14.23 8.14 15.72
CA ALA A 50 15.50 8.68 16.22
C ALA A 50 15.39 10.14 16.68
N VAL A 51 14.63 10.97 15.95
CA VAL A 51 14.37 12.36 16.29
C VAL A 51 13.39 12.46 17.47
N ALA A 52 12.29 11.69 17.44
CA ALA A 52 11.24 11.73 18.45
C ALA A 52 11.76 11.35 19.84
N ARG A 53 12.69 10.40 19.95
CA ARG A 53 13.36 10.00 21.21
C ARG A 53 14.09 11.16 21.92
N LYS A 54 14.46 12.21 21.18
CA LYS A 54 15.10 13.39 21.74
C LYS A 54 14.16 14.59 21.97
N MET A 55 12.88 14.49 21.61
CA MET A 55 11.88 15.54 21.84
C MET A 55 11.43 15.60 23.30
N ASP A 56 11.10 16.82 23.77
CA ASP A 56 10.35 16.97 25.05
C ASP A 56 8.84 16.84 24.77
N THR A 57 8.26 15.70 25.11
CA THR A 57 6.88 15.36 24.79
C THR A 57 6.01 15.25 26.05
N ARG A 58 4.71 15.55 25.93
CA ARG A 58 3.73 15.54 27.03
C ARG A 58 2.47 14.78 26.63
N MET A 59 1.79 14.22 27.62
CA MET A 59 0.48 13.56 27.49
C MET A 59 0.43 12.46 26.41
N LYS A 60 -0.29 12.68 25.30
CA LYS A 60 -0.38 11.80 24.13
C LYS A 60 0.11 12.53 22.90
N PRO A 61 1.42 12.63 22.74
CA PRO A 61 2.02 13.42 21.67
C PRO A 61 1.84 12.74 20.30
N VAL A 62 1.48 13.57 19.33
CA VAL A 62 1.46 13.23 17.91
C VAL A 62 2.45 14.17 17.21
N VAL A 63 3.44 13.60 16.54
CA VAL A 63 4.41 14.31 15.74
C VAL A 63 3.86 14.37 14.31
N LEU A 64 3.60 15.57 13.82
CA LEU A 64 3.25 15.81 12.43
C LEU A 64 4.50 16.21 11.66
N TYR A 65 4.80 15.49 10.60
CA TYR A 65 5.95 15.71 9.74
C TYR A 65 5.53 16.30 8.40
N ASN A 66 6.25 17.33 7.96
CA ASN A 66 6.11 17.99 6.68
C ASN A 66 7.39 17.80 5.83
N ALA A 67 7.28 17.09 4.72
CA ALA A 67 8.39 16.90 3.78
C ALA A 67 8.56 18.04 2.78
N LEU A 68 7.54 18.93 2.64
CA LEU A 68 7.57 20.02 1.68
C LEU A 68 8.50 21.16 2.09
N GLY A 69 9.09 21.83 1.11
CA GLY A 69 10.02 22.92 1.30
C GLY A 69 9.38 24.26 1.71
N PHE A 70 8.11 24.25 2.10
CA PHE A 70 7.36 25.39 2.62
C PHE A 70 6.49 24.98 3.81
N GLN A 71 6.10 25.96 4.63
CA GLN A 71 5.21 25.71 5.75
C GLN A 71 3.84 25.23 5.25
N VAL A 72 3.35 24.15 5.80
CA VAL A 72 2.02 23.59 5.49
C VAL A 72 1.04 23.98 6.58
N SER A 73 -0.07 24.62 6.18
CA SER A 73 -1.25 24.83 7.00
C SER A 73 -2.40 24.03 6.38
N ASP A 74 -2.72 22.87 6.97
CA ASP A 74 -3.67 21.94 6.38
C ASP A 74 -4.29 20.97 7.41
N MET A 75 -5.26 20.18 6.95
CA MET A 75 -5.91 19.14 7.73
C MET A 75 -5.06 17.86 7.77
N ALA A 76 -4.64 17.45 8.97
CA ALA A 76 -3.94 16.19 9.19
C ALA A 76 -4.92 15.11 9.67
N GLU A 77 -4.98 13.98 8.97
CA GLU A 77 -5.69 12.79 9.46
C GLU A 77 -4.76 11.98 10.37
N VAL A 78 -5.27 11.61 11.55
CA VAL A 78 -4.49 10.90 12.59
C VAL A 78 -5.30 9.72 13.09
N GLU A 79 -4.70 8.53 13.15
CA GLU A 79 -5.27 7.34 13.75
C GLU A 79 -4.60 7.04 15.10
N LEU A 80 -5.39 6.88 16.14
CA LEU A 80 -4.91 6.59 17.50
C LEU A 80 -5.57 5.33 18.04
N ALA A 81 -4.76 4.39 18.52
CA ALA A 81 -5.25 3.25 19.27
C ALA A 81 -5.77 3.72 20.65
N LEU A 82 -7.06 3.50 20.92
CA LEU A 82 -7.72 3.84 22.16
C LEU A 82 -8.55 2.65 22.64
N PRO A 83 -8.46 2.25 23.93
CA PRO A 83 -9.16 1.06 24.43
C PRO A 83 -10.69 1.19 24.45
N LYS A 84 -11.21 2.42 24.31
CA LYS A 84 -12.65 2.73 24.23
C LYS A 84 -12.90 4.03 23.47
N LYS A 85 -14.11 4.15 22.89
CA LYS A 85 -14.56 5.37 22.19
C LYS A 85 -14.38 6.58 23.11
N PRO A 86 -13.64 7.62 22.69
CA PRO A 86 -13.48 8.83 23.50
C PRO A 86 -14.81 9.60 23.57
N LYS A 87 -15.10 10.21 24.72
CA LYS A 87 -16.27 11.08 24.88
C LYS A 87 -16.13 12.41 24.11
N GLY A 88 -14.89 12.81 23.86
CA GLY A 88 -14.52 13.99 23.09
C GLY A 88 -13.02 14.04 22.86
N ILE A 89 -12.62 14.88 21.92
CA ILE A 89 -11.22 15.11 21.57
C ILE A 89 -10.92 16.60 21.72
N THR A 90 -9.78 16.89 22.33
CA THR A 90 -9.20 18.23 22.36
C THR A 90 -7.74 18.14 21.98
N VAL A 91 -7.30 18.98 21.06
CA VAL A 91 -5.91 19.00 20.57
C VAL A 91 -5.29 20.35 20.90
N TYR A 92 -4.04 20.32 21.29
CA TYR A 92 -3.25 21.52 21.58
C TYR A 92 -1.99 21.53 20.72
N ASP A 93 -1.64 22.69 20.21
CA ASP A 93 -0.38 22.90 19.49
C ASP A 93 0.83 22.92 20.46
N MET A 94 2.02 23.09 19.90
CA MET A 94 3.29 23.15 20.65
C MET A 94 3.33 24.28 21.69
N ASN A 95 2.54 25.34 21.51
CA ASN A 95 2.46 26.50 22.41
C ASN A 95 1.37 26.33 23.47
N GLY A 96 0.65 25.19 23.46
CA GLY A 96 -0.46 24.91 24.37
C GLY A 96 -1.77 25.59 23.99
N ARG A 97 -1.90 26.12 22.77
CA ARG A 97 -3.13 26.70 22.24
C ARG A 97 -4.01 25.58 21.69
N LYS A 98 -5.30 25.64 22.02
CA LYS A 98 -6.27 24.71 21.45
C LYS A 98 -6.40 24.93 19.95
N VAL A 99 -6.31 23.85 19.19
CA VAL A 99 -6.53 23.83 17.73
C VAL A 99 -7.83 23.07 17.42
N ALA A 100 -8.38 23.37 16.24
CA ALA A 100 -9.60 22.71 15.78
C ALA A 100 -9.33 21.24 15.47
N ALA A 101 -10.21 20.34 15.91
CA ALA A 101 -10.10 18.92 15.70
C ALA A 101 -11.48 18.26 15.66
N GLN A 102 -11.62 17.22 14.83
CA GLN A 102 -12.86 16.46 14.65
C GLN A 102 -12.60 14.97 14.81
N LEU A 103 -13.46 14.26 15.57
CA LEU A 103 -13.49 12.80 15.55
C LEU A 103 -14.24 12.34 14.30
N LEU A 104 -13.53 11.65 13.39
CA LEU A 104 -14.10 11.13 12.15
C LEU A 104 -14.82 9.79 12.38
N SER A 105 -14.17 8.87 13.08
CA SER A 105 -14.70 7.54 13.37
C SER A 105 -14.02 6.89 14.56
N TYR A 106 -14.68 5.87 15.12
CA TYR A 106 -14.08 4.95 16.08
C TYR A 106 -14.57 3.53 15.78
N ALA A 107 -13.65 2.65 15.43
CA ALA A 107 -13.90 1.24 15.17
C ALA A 107 -12.67 0.42 15.60
N ASP A 108 -12.85 -0.80 16.03
CA ASP A 108 -11.80 -1.77 16.34
C ASP A 108 -10.68 -1.23 17.29
N GLY A 109 -11.10 -0.43 18.27
CA GLY A 109 -10.14 0.18 19.21
C GLY A 109 -9.32 1.33 18.62
N LYS A 110 -9.67 1.84 17.45
CA LYS A 110 -8.98 2.93 16.76
C LYS A 110 -9.90 4.14 16.56
N ALA A 111 -9.39 5.31 16.91
CA ALA A 111 -10.04 6.60 16.66
C ALA A 111 -9.34 7.30 15.50
N ARG A 112 -10.09 7.66 14.46
CA ARG A 112 -9.62 8.52 13.36
C ARG A 112 -10.02 9.95 13.64
N LEU A 113 -9.05 10.84 13.60
CA LEU A 113 -9.17 12.27 13.91
C LEU A 113 -8.77 13.11 12.70
N LEU A 114 -9.39 14.27 12.56
CA LEU A 114 -8.93 15.34 11.71
C LEU A 114 -8.45 16.49 12.59
N ILE A 115 -7.26 17.01 12.33
CA ILE A 115 -6.62 18.08 13.10
C ILE A 115 -6.24 19.20 12.14
N GLU A 116 -6.65 20.44 12.41
CA GLU A 116 -6.13 21.61 11.71
C GLU A 116 -4.72 21.91 12.22
N ALA A 117 -3.73 21.74 11.35
CA ALA A 117 -2.33 21.76 11.72
C ALA A 117 -1.52 22.76 10.92
N VAL A 118 -0.50 23.33 11.58
CA VAL A 118 0.54 24.14 10.95
C VAL A 118 1.88 23.48 11.24
N VAL A 119 2.60 23.10 10.18
CA VAL A 119 3.88 22.39 10.29
C VAL A 119 4.94 23.11 9.45
N PRO A 120 6.10 23.48 10.03
CA PRO A 120 7.17 24.18 9.31
C PRO A 120 7.70 23.43 8.09
N ALA A 121 8.36 24.16 7.19
CA ALA A 121 9.02 23.60 6.02
C ALA A 121 10.05 22.53 6.39
N THR A 122 10.10 21.41 5.63
CA THR A 122 11.08 20.33 5.84
C THR A 122 11.28 20.00 7.32
N GLY A 123 10.20 19.83 8.06
CA GLY A 123 10.26 19.77 9.51
C GLY A 123 9.10 19.07 10.18
N TYR A 124 8.96 19.31 11.48
CA TYR A 124 7.90 18.71 12.28
C TYR A 124 7.28 19.71 13.27
N ALA A 125 6.07 19.36 13.74
CA ALA A 125 5.42 19.99 14.88
C ALA A 125 4.76 18.93 15.78
N VAL A 126 4.84 19.12 17.11
CA VAL A 126 4.26 18.18 18.10
C VAL A 126 2.93 18.72 18.59
N TYR A 127 1.90 17.90 18.47
CA TYR A 127 0.54 18.15 18.95
C TYR A 127 0.22 17.25 20.13
N ASP A 128 -0.53 17.77 21.11
CA ASP A 128 -0.96 17.02 22.30
C ASP A 128 -2.45 16.68 22.18
N VAL A 129 -2.78 15.38 22.03
CA VAL A 129 -4.14 14.91 21.89
C VAL A 129 -4.69 14.46 23.23
N ARG A 130 -5.82 15.02 23.66
CA ARG A 130 -6.53 14.65 24.88
C ARG A 130 -7.89 14.06 24.57
N THR A 131 -8.20 12.97 25.21
CA THR A 131 -9.48 12.23 25.07
C THR A 131 -10.57 12.74 26.04
N SER A 132 -10.50 14.00 26.45
CA SER A 132 -11.46 14.69 27.32
C SER A 132 -12.16 15.81 26.58
N GLY A 133 -13.39 16.06 26.89
CA GLY A 133 -14.24 17.06 26.25
C GLY A 133 -15.52 16.46 25.70
N SER A 134 -16.34 17.26 25.04
CA SER A 134 -17.47 16.80 24.24
C SER A 134 -17.14 16.99 22.77
N SER A 135 -17.30 15.98 21.94
CA SER A 135 -17.35 16.11 20.49
C SER A 135 -18.76 15.82 20.04
N ALA A 136 -19.25 16.58 19.07
CA ALA A 136 -20.49 16.22 18.39
C ALA A 136 -20.23 14.91 17.60
N ASP A 137 -21.16 13.97 17.70
CA ASP A 137 -21.13 12.79 16.82
C ASP A 137 -21.39 13.23 15.39
N THR A 138 -20.66 12.69 14.45
CA THR A 138 -20.88 12.89 13.01
C THR A 138 -22.30 12.42 12.66
N ARG A 139 -23.10 13.32 12.10
CA ARG A 139 -24.45 12.99 11.63
C ARG A 139 -24.38 12.33 10.25
N VAL A 140 -25.19 11.32 10.04
CA VAL A 140 -25.36 10.65 8.75
C VAL A 140 -26.78 10.90 8.26
N SER A 141 -26.93 11.33 7.00
CA SER A 141 -28.24 11.60 6.38
C SER A 141 -28.29 10.97 5.00
N VAL A 142 -29.35 10.21 4.74
CA VAL A 142 -29.61 9.58 3.45
C VAL A 142 -30.37 10.54 2.53
N ASN A 143 -30.16 10.43 1.21
CA ASN A 143 -30.76 11.29 0.18
C ASN A 143 -30.34 12.77 0.28
N ALA A 144 -29.17 13.06 0.84
CA ALA A 144 -28.61 14.41 0.80
C ALA A 144 -28.14 14.74 -0.62
N ASN A 145 -28.58 15.89 -1.14
CA ASN A 145 -28.18 16.37 -2.46
C ASN A 145 -27.50 17.75 -2.41
N THR A 146 -27.16 18.22 -1.22
CA THR A 146 -26.47 19.49 -1.01
C THR A 146 -25.32 19.31 -0.02
N LEU A 147 -24.23 20.05 -0.24
CA LEU A 147 -23.10 20.14 0.66
C LEU A 147 -22.63 21.59 0.72
N GLU A 148 -22.34 22.12 1.92
CA GLU A 148 -22.00 23.51 2.10
C GLU A 148 -20.96 23.70 3.21
N ASN A 149 -19.97 24.59 2.96
CA ASN A 149 -19.04 25.13 3.94
C ASN A 149 -19.05 26.66 3.91
N SER A 150 -18.07 27.29 4.57
CA SER A 150 -17.94 28.75 4.57
C SER A 150 -17.68 29.36 3.20
N VAL A 151 -17.09 28.64 2.25
CA VAL A 151 -16.67 29.11 0.92
C VAL A 151 -17.60 28.64 -0.19
N TYR A 152 -17.96 27.35 -0.22
CA TYR A 152 -18.71 26.74 -1.31
C TYR A 152 -20.08 26.22 -0.88
N LYS A 153 -21.01 26.26 -1.85
CA LYS A 153 -22.27 25.52 -1.78
C LYS A 153 -22.42 24.67 -3.04
N ILE A 154 -22.60 23.37 -2.86
CA ILE A 154 -22.74 22.38 -3.92
C ILE A 154 -24.16 21.85 -3.93
N THR A 155 -24.77 21.73 -5.12
CA THR A 155 -26.07 21.09 -5.34
C THR A 155 -25.93 20.03 -6.42
N LEU A 156 -26.47 18.84 -6.16
CA LEU A 156 -26.48 17.72 -7.09
C LEU A 156 -27.91 17.45 -7.61
N ASP A 157 -27.97 16.91 -8.81
CA ASP A 157 -29.23 16.39 -9.37
C ASP A 157 -29.50 14.94 -8.87
N LYS A 158 -30.59 14.34 -9.34
CA LYS A 158 -30.97 12.96 -8.99
C LYS A 158 -30.01 11.89 -9.52
N LYS A 159 -29.16 12.24 -10.50
CA LYS A 159 -28.14 11.36 -11.02
C LYS A 159 -26.85 11.43 -10.18
N GLY A 160 -26.80 12.33 -9.19
CA GLY A 160 -25.60 12.59 -8.40
C GLY A 160 -24.53 13.37 -9.17
N ASP A 161 -24.92 14.14 -10.20
CA ASP A 161 -24.06 15.06 -10.92
C ASP A 161 -24.20 16.47 -10.35
N ILE A 162 -23.12 17.24 -10.28
CA ILE A 162 -23.15 18.58 -9.67
C ILE A 162 -23.71 19.58 -10.69
N ILE A 163 -24.89 20.11 -10.42
CA ILE A 163 -25.58 21.08 -11.27
C ILE A 163 -25.37 22.54 -10.84
N SER A 164 -24.89 22.75 -9.61
CA SER A 164 -24.51 24.06 -9.10
C SER A 164 -23.34 23.92 -8.14
N LEU A 165 -22.33 24.74 -8.33
CA LEU A 165 -21.18 24.94 -7.45
C LEU A 165 -21.00 26.44 -7.27
N PHE A 166 -21.54 26.96 -6.20
CA PHE A 166 -21.53 28.38 -5.93
C PHE A 166 -20.38 28.77 -4.99
N ASP A 167 -19.46 29.60 -5.47
CA ASP A 167 -18.42 30.24 -4.66
C ASP A 167 -19.04 31.44 -3.93
N LYS A 168 -19.33 31.28 -2.66
CA LYS A 168 -19.97 32.32 -1.80
C LYS A 168 -19.04 33.50 -1.55
N LYS A 169 -17.72 33.26 -1.50
CA LYS A 169 -16.73 34.31 -1.25
C LYS A 169 -16.65 35.30 -2.41
N ASN A 170 -16.74 34.77 -3.63
CA ASN A 170 -16.64 35.59 -4.85
C ASN A 170 -18.00 35.85 -5.53
N GLY A 171 -19.09 35.30 -5.02
CA GLY A 171 -20.45 35.43 -5.59
C GLY A 171 -20.58 34.84 -7.00
N LYS A 172 -19.88 33.72 -7.28
CA LYS A 172 -19.78 33.09 -8.61
C LYS A 172 -20.42 31.70 -8.65
N GLU A 173 -21.29 31.48 -9.65
CA GLU A 173 -21.65 30.12 -10.04
C GLU A 173 -20.56 29.56 -10.97
N LEU A 174 -20.01 28.40 -10.64
CA LEU A 174 -18.87 27.81 -11.36
C LEU A 174 -19.31 26.82 -12.42
N VAL A 175 -20.50 26.23 -12.33
CA VAL A 175 -21.02 25.28 -13.32
C VAL A 175 -21.68 26.05 -14.45
N LYS A 176 -21.37 25.72 -15.70
CA LYS A 176 -22.00 26.29 -16.88
C LYS A 176 -23.52 26.00 -16.88
N PRO A 177 -24.36 26.97 -17.09
CA PRO A 177 -25.84 26.77 -17.11
C PRO A 177 -26.26 25.63 -18.04
N GLY A 178 -27.09 24.70 -17.52
CA GLY A 178 -27.56 23.52 -18.28
C GLY A 178 -26.58 22.39 -18.44
N LYS A 179 -25.39 22.48 -17.83
CA LYS A 179 -24.37 21.42 -17.77
C LYS A 179 -24.17 20.97 -16.31
N SER A 180 -23.36 19.93 -16.11
CA SER A 180 -23.01 19.42 -14.78
C SER A 180 -21.55 18.97 -14.71
N ILE A 181 -20.90 19.15 -13.56
CA ILE A 181 -19.63 18.47 -13.24
C ILE A 181 -19.96 17.02 -12.90
N ARG A 182 -19.30 16.06 -13.56
CA ARG A 182 -19.66 14.64 -13.50
C ARG A 182 -18.51 13.69 -13.78
N LEU A 183 -18.71 12.43 -13.45
CA LEU A 183 -17.96 11.33 -14.07
C LEU A 183 -18.59 11.08 -15.45
N ALA A 184 -17.83 11.36 -16.50
CA ALA A 184 -18.23 11.29 -17.90
C ALA A 184 -17.73 9.96 -18.49
N LEU A 185 -18.66 9.07 -18.87
CA LEU A 185 -18.34 7.75 -19.41
C LEU A 185 -18.51 7.75 -20.93
N PHE A 186 -17.43 7.47 -21.65
CA PHE A 186 -17.39 7.21 -23.09
C PHE A 186 -17.54 5.71 -23.33
N THR A 187 -18.61 5.27 -23.97
CA THR A 187 -18.99 3.84 -24.07
C THR A 187 -18.62 3.19 -25.41
N GLN A 188 -17.91 3.86 -26.29
CA GLN A 188 -17.43 3.35 -27.58
C GLN A 188 -15.98 3.76 -27.73
N ASN A 189 -15.13 3.14 -26.96
CA ASN A 189 -13.72 3.40 -26.90
C ASN A 189 -12.96 2.23 -27.54
N LYS A 190 -12.51 2.41 -28.76
CA LYS A 190 -11.83 1.38 -29.57
C LYS A 190 -10.35 1.63 -29.65
N SER A 191 -9.58 0.57 -29.87
CA SER A 191 -8.20 0.60 -30.33
C SER A 191 -8.03 -0.33 -31.51
N TYR A 192 -7.33 0.13 -32.55
CA TYR A 192 -7.11 -0.66 -33.74
C TYR A 192 -5.81 -1.44 -33.72
N MET A 193 -4.76 -0.91 -33.03
CA MET A 193 -3.43 -1.54 -33.06
C MET A 193 -2.74 -1.56 -31.68
N TRP A 194 -2.90 -0.49 -30.87
CA TRP A 194 -2.08 -0.29 -29.69
C TRP A 194 -2.95 0.04 -28.46
N PRO A 195 -3.64 -0.94 -27.88
CA PRO A 195 -4.66 -0.70 -26.85
C PRO A 195 -4.20 0.13 -25.65
N ALA A 196 -2.95 -0.07 -25.21
CA ALA A 196 -2.38 0.70 -24.11
C ALA A 196 -1.90 2.11 -24.54
N TRP A 197 -1.81 2.41 -25.83
CA TRP A 197 -1.25 3.65 -26.36
C TRP A 197 -2.31 4.58 -26.99
N GLU A 198 -3.42 4.03 -27.46
CA GLU A 198 -4.39 4.75 -28.28
C GLU A 198 -5.58 5.25 -27.46
N ILE A 199 -5.80 6.55 -27.47
CA ILE A 199 -7.13 7.15 -27.30
C ILE A 199 -7.48 7.82 -28.61
N LEU A 200 -8.51 7.30 -29.31
CA LEU A 200 -8.84 7.80 -30.63
C LEU A 200 -9.66 9.09 -30.53
N LYS A 201 -9.43 10.01 -31.49
CA LYS A 201 -10.19 11.27 -31.55
C LYS A 201 -11.68 11.01 -31.69
N GLU A 202 -12.08 10.00 -32.47
CA GLU A 202 -13.49 9.62 -32.61
C GLU A 202 -14.17 9.23 -31.28
N THR A 203 -13.41 8.72 -30.30
CA THR A 203 -13.89 8.47 -28.94
C THR A 203 -14.12 9.80 -28.20
N ILE A 204 -13.14 10.70 -28.25
CA ILE A 204 -13.15 11.99 -27.56
C ILE A 204 -14.23 12.94 -28.11
N ASP A 205 -14.54 12.86 -29.40
CA ASP A 205 -15.56 13.69 -30.06
C ASP A 205 -17.00 13.26 -29.74
N ARG A 206 -17.19 12.07 -29.17
CA ARG A 206 -18.51 11.59 -28.75
C ARG A 206 -19.00 12.33 -27.50
N GLU A 207 -20.32 12.50 -27.39
CA GLU A 207 -20.91 12.98 -26.15
C GLU A 207 -20.88 11.85 -25.12
N PRO A 208 -20.21 12.04 -23.96
CA PRO A 208 -20.17 11.03 -22.92
C PRO A 208 -21.49 10.97 -22.16
N VAL A 209 -21.79 9.81 -21.59
CA VAL A 209 -22.97 9.59 -20.75
C VAL A 209 -22.66 9.80 -19.26
N SER A 210 -23.68 10.21 -18.50
CA SER A 210 -23.62 10.17 -17.03
C SER A 210 -23.91 8.76 -16.54
N ILE A 211 -23.28 8.36 -15.45
CA ILE A 211 -23.53 7.09 -14.75
C ILE A 211 -24.79 7.27 -13.90
N THR A 212 -25.83 6.47 -14.16
CA THR A 212 -27.17 6.70 -13.60
C THR A 212 -27.85 5.50 -12.95
N GLU A 213 -27.16 4.34 -12.93
CA GLU A 213 -27.71 3.13 -12.33
C GLU A 213 -27.46 3.12 -10.80
N ASP A 214 -28.45 2.68 -10.03
CA ASP A 214 -28.40 2.48 -8.57
C ASP A 214 -27.84 3.68 -7.79
N VAL A 215 -28.21 4.90 -8.18
CA VAL A 215 -27.70 6.13 -7.59
C VAL A 215 -28.14 6.26 -6.14
N LYS A 216 -27.18 6.33 -5.24
CA LYS A 216 -27.39 6.56 -3.81
C LYS A 216 -26.50 7.70 -3.33
N MET A 217 -27.09 8.68 -2.68
CA MET A 217 -26.38 9.82 -2.10
C MET A 217 -26.53 9.82 -0.58
N THR A 218 -25.41 9.80 0.14
CA THR A 218 -25.41 9.73 1.60
C THR A 218 -24.43 10.73 2.17
N LEU A 219 -24.88 11.64 3.01
CA LEU A 219 -23.98 12.47 3.81
C LEU A 219 -23.37 11.57 4.89
N VAL A 220 -22.11 11.18 4.70
CA VAL A 220 -21.40 10.22 5.57
C VAL A 220 -20.62 10.90 6.69
N GLU A 221 -20.33 12.19 6.54
CA GLU A 221 -19.71 13.02 7.58
C GLU A 221 -20.36 14.41 7.56
N ASP A 222 -20.79 14.89 8.73
CA ASP A 222 -21.30 16.25 8.94
C ASP A 222 -20.66 16.82 10.22
N GLY A 223 -19.38 17.14 10.10
CA GLY A 223 -18.58 17.65 11.20
C GLY A 223 -18.21 19.13 11.05
N GLU A 224 -17.61 19.68 12.11
CA GLU A 224 -17.22 21.10 12.14
C GLU A 224 -16.02 21.41 11.21
N LEU A 225 -15.12 20.45 10.96
CA LEU A 225 -13.96 20.65 10.09
C LEU A 225 -14.12 20.02 8.71
N ARG A 226 -14.88 18.92 8.61
CA ARG A 226 -15.12 18.25 7.34
C ARG A 226 -16.56 17.76 7.25
N LYS A 227 -17.14 17.98 6.08
CA LYS A 227 -18.37 17.34 5.62
C LYS A 227 -18.06 16.49 4.41
N SER A 228 -18.68 15.31 4.29
CA SER A 228 -18.44 14.37 3.19
C SER A 228 -19.75 13.77 2.70
N LEU A 229 -20.03 13.95 1.41
CA LEU A 229 -21.16 13.35 0.70
C LEU A 229 -20.63 12.19 -0.15
N CYS A 230 -21.10 10.98 0.11
CA CYS A 230 -20.80 9.79 -0.70
C CYS A 230 -21.89 9.63 -1.77
N ILE A 231 -21.47 9.52 -3.02
CA ILE A 231 -22.31 9.21 -4.17
C ILE A 231 -21.89 7.83 -4.66
N GLU A 232 -22.80 6.87 -4.55
CA GLU A 232 -22.61 5.50 -5.06
C GLU A 232 -23.45 5.34 -6.32
N LYS A 233 -22.83 4.80 -7.39
CA LYS A 233 -23.45 4.58 -8.70
C LYS A 233 -22.94 3.27 -9.30
N ARG A 234 -23.70 2.69 -10.23
CA ARG A 234 -23.30 1.54 -11.03
C ARG A 234 -23.38 1.81 -12.52
N TYR A 235 -22.59 1.07 -13.26
CA TYR A 235 -22.73 0.90 -14.70
C TYR A 235 -22.28 -0.52 -15.04
N GLY A 236 -23.24 -1.37 -15.41
CA GLY A 236 -22.99 -2.80 -15.53
C GLY A 236 -22.44 -3.39 -14.22
N GLU A 237 -21.33 -4.11 -14.29
CA GLU A 237 -20.68 -4.71 -13.10
C GLU A 237 -19.80 -3.70 -12.32
N SER A 238 -19.50 -2.55 -12.88
CA SER A 238 -18.66 -1.55 -12.22
C SER A 238 -19.39 -0.79 -11.13
N LEU A 239 -18.69 -0.55 -10.02
CA LEU A 239 -19.16 0.23 -8.88
C LEU A 239 -18.32 1.49 -8.72
N PHE A 240 -18.96 2.63 -8.63
CA PHE A 240 -18.35 3.94 -8.44
C PHE A 240 -18.78 4.52 -7.10
N LYS A 241 -17.84 4.84 -6.23
CA LYS A 241 -18.04 5.60 -5.01
C LYS A 241 -17.22 6.87 -5.08
N GLN A 242 -17.90 8.00 -5.10
CA GLN A 242 -17.27 9.30 -5.07
C GLN A 242 -17.63 10.02 -3.78
N TYR A 243 -16.62 10.47 -3.03
CA TYR A 243 -16.78 11.25 -1.82
C TYR A 243 -16.43 12.70 -2.12
N ILE A 244 -17.44 13.56 -2.14
CA ILE A 244 -17.24 15.01 -2.23
C ILE A 244 -17.03 15.53 -0.81
N ARG A 245 -15.85 16.14 -0.56
CA ARG A 245 -15.43 16.60 0.76
C ARG A 245 -15.24 18.11 0.75
N LEU A 246 -15.97 18.78 1.67
CA LEU A 246 -15.75 20.18 1.98
C LEU A 246 -15.16 20.31 3.38
N TYR A 247 -14.27 21.27 3.52
CA TYR A 247 -13.56 21.54 4.77
C TYR A 247 -13.87 22.95 5.26
N GLU A 248 -13.63 23.21 6.54
CA GLU A 248 -13.50 24.56 7.09
C GLU A 248 -12.02 24.90 7.32
N GLY A 249 -11.73 26.10 7.84
CA GLY A 249 -10.37 26.52 8.19
C GLY A 249 -9.44 26.63 6.99
N SER A 250 -8.23 26.14 7.16
CA SER A 250 -7.12 26.29 6.20
C SER A 250 -7.36 25.63 4.83
N ARG A 251 -8.32 24.69 4.74
CA ARG A 251 -8.68 23.98 3.50
C ARG A 251 -10.06 24.36 2.97
N ALA A 252 -10.70 25.41 3.50
CA ALA A 252 -12.08 25.76 3.16
C ALA A 252 -12.30 26.09 1.67
N ASP A 253 -11.29 26.58 0.98
CA ASP A 253 -11.31 26.96 -0.43
C ASP A 253 -10.92 25.84 -1.42
N ARG A 254 -10.88 24.57 -0.97
CA ARG A 254 -10.61 23.39 -1.80
C ARG A 254 -11.72 22.35 -1.63
N ILE A 255 -12.19 21.83 -2.75
CA ILE A 255 -13.16 20.74 -2.82
C ILE A 255 -12.41 19.48 -3.23
N ASP A 256 -12.41 18.44 -2.39
CA ASP A 256 -11.78 17.16 -2.72
C ASP A 256 -12.83 16.16 -3.22
N PHE A 257 -12.52 15.47 -4.31
CA PHE A 257 -13.27 14.35 -4.88
C PHE A 257 -12.44 13.09 -4.72
N TYR A 258 -12.63 12.36 -3.64
CA TYR A 258 -12.00 11.06 -3.43
C TYR A 258 -12.85 9.98 -4.08
N ASN A 259 -12.25 9.16 -4.92
CA ASN A 259 -12.94 8.14 -5.69
C ASN A 259 -12.43 6.75 -5.33
N GLU A 260 -13.34 5.80 -5.18
CA GLU A 260 -13.12 4.36 -5.13
C GLU A 260 -13.93 3.74 -6.27
N VAL A 261 -13.25 3.07 -7.19
CA VAL A 261 -13.89 2.52 -8.39
C VAL A 261 -13.51 1.05 -8.54
N ASP A 262 -14.52 0.18 -8.56
CA ASP A 262 -14.37 -1.17 -9.06
C ASP A 262 -14.66 -1.18 -10.55
N TRP A 263 -13.61 -1.11 -11.35
CA TRP A 263 -13.71 -0.99 -12.80
C TRP A 263 -13.78 -2.36 -13.47
N GLN A 264 -14.86 -2.62 -14.21
CA GLN A 264 -15.15 -3.87 -14.91
C GLN A 264 -15.70 -3.61 -16.33
N LEU A 265 -15.30 -2.50 -16.96
CA LEU A 265 -15.79 -2.08 -18.26
C LEU A 265 -14.71 -2.19 -19.33
N SER A 266 -14.96 -2.96 -20.38
CA SER A 266 -14.25 -2.87 -21.65
C SER A 266 -14.97 -1.89 -22.59
N ASN A 267 -14.30 -1.46 -23.67
CA ASN A 267 -14.85 -0.50 -24.63
C ASN A 267 -15.27 0.83 -23.95
N ALA A 268 -14.54 1.25 -22.92
CA ALA A 268 -14.92 2.38 -22.09
C ALA A 268 -13.73 3.28 -21.75
N LEU A 269 -13.99 4.59 -21.66
CA LEU A 269 -13.08 5.61 -21.16
C LEU A 269 -13.82 6.46 -20.14
N LEU A 270 -13.25 6.62 -18.95
CA LEU A 270 -13.81 7.43 -17.88
C LEU A 270 -13.02 8.72 -17.70
N LYS A 271 -13.73 9.86 -17.69
CA LYS A 271 -13.15 11.17 -17.38
C LYS A 271 -13.93 11.89 -16.29
N ALA A 272 -13.25 12.75 -15.54
CA ALA A 272 -13.93 13.81 -14.77
C ALA A 272 -14.13 15.03 -15.67
N GLU A 273 -15.36 15.46 -15.84
CA GLU A 273 -15.74 16.56 -16.75
C GLU A 273 -16.17 17.79 -15.95
N PHE A 274 -15.53 18.92 -16.25
CA PHE A 274 -15.74 20.20 -15.61
C PHE A 274 -16.20 21.27 -16.62
N PRO A 275 -17.49 21.33 -16.95
CA PRO A 275 -18.05 22.40 -17.77
C PRO A 275 -18.24 23.66 -16.93
N LEU A 276 -17.29 24.60 -17.00
CA LEU A 276 -17.18 25.76 -16.14
C LEU A 276 -17.92 26.98 -16.72
N ASN A 277 -18.48 27.79 -15.83
CA ASN A 277 -19.18 29.04 -16.20
C ASN A 277 -18.17 30.19 -16.42
N MET A 278 -17.16 29.92 -17.21
CA MET A 278 -16.13 30.83 -17.68
C MET A 278 -15.64 30.36 -19.04
N ALA A 279 -15.03 31.23 -19.81
CA ALA A 279 -14.60 30.91 -21.17
C ALA A 279 -13.20 31.42 -21.45
N ASN A 280 -12.37 30.55 -21.96
CA ASN A 280 -11.07 30.87 -22.54
C ASN A 280 -10.72 29.82 -23.61
N THR A 281 -10.16 30.26 -24.72
CA THR A 281 -9.67 29.35 -25.76
C THR A 281 -8.46 28.54 -25.30
N GLU A 282 -7.74 28.99 -24.28
CA GLU A 282 -6.57 28.34 -23.71
C GLU A 282 -6.78 28.01 -22.23
N ALA A 283 -6.14 26.96 -21.76
CA ALA A 283 -5.95 26.61 -20.36
C ALA A 283 -4.47 26.49 -20.06
N THR A 284 -4.07 26.66 -18.80
CA THR A 284 -2.69 26.50 -18.34
C THR A 284 -2.53 25.13 -17.70
N TYR A 285 -1.47 24.42 -18.06
CA TYR A 285 -1.19 23.05 -17.63
C TYR A 285 0.17 22.97 -16.97
N ASP A 286 0.25 22.25 -15.86
CA ASP A 286 1.48 21.97 -15.12
C ASP A 286 2.39 21.00 -15.88
N LEU A 287 3.68 21.28 -15.93
CA LEU A 287 4.70 20.40 -16.49
C LEU A 287 5.66 19.82 -15.44
N GLY A 288 5.36 20.07 -14.15
CA GLY A 288 6.25 19.70 -13.03
C GLY A 288 7.37 20.73 -12.85
N LEU A 289 8.01 21.17 -13.92
CA LEU A 289 8.93 22.31 -13.97
C LEU A 289 8.39 23.33 -14.96
N GLY A 290 7.70 24.34 -14.42
CA GLY A 290 7.02 25.35 -15.23
C GLY A 290 5.61 24.92 -15.67
N SER A 291 5.04 25.67 -16.58
CA SER A 291 3.68 25.45 -17.09
C SER A 291 3.57 25.83 -18.56
N VAL A 292 2.59 25.30 -19.25
CA VAL A 292 2.33 25.56 -20.68
C VAL A 292 0.87 25.96 -20.89
N ARG A 293 0.60 26.85 -21.85
CA ARG A 293 -0.75 27.11 -22.34
C ARG A 293 -1.05 26.23 -23.54
N ARG A 294 -2.25 25.64 -23.55
CA ARG A 294 -2.75 24.83 -24.68
C ARG A 294 -4.18 25.21 -24.97
N GLY A 295 -4.52 25.17 -26.27
CA GLY A 295 -5.85 25.51 -26.78
C GLY A 295 -6.86 24.37 -26.61
N ASN A 296 -8.02 24.56 -27.25
CA ASN A 296 -9.04 23.54 -27.38
C ASN A 296 -8.53 22.36 -28.23
N ASN A 297 -9.20 21.21 -28.13
CA ASN A 297 -8.90 20.01 -28.92
C ASN A 297 -8.78 20.32 -30.41
N THR A 298 -7.78 19.72 -31.04
CA THR A 298 -7.54 19.77 -32.50
C THR A 298 -7.51 18.36 -33.07
N GLU A 299 -7.27 18.22 -34.39
CA GLU A 299 -7.12 16.90 -35.00
C GLU A 299 -5.89 16.11 -34.51
N THR A 300 -4.90 16.77 -33.95
CA THR A 300 -3.63 16.16 -33.53
C THR A 300 -3.32 16.35 -32.03
N ALA A 301 -4.03 17.23 -31.32
CA ALA A 301 -3.85 17.49 -29.90
C ALA A 301 -5.22 17.50 -29.23
N TYR A 302 -5.70 16.35 -28.82
CA TYR A 302 -7.01 16.12 -28.19
C TYR A 302 -6.92 15.27 -26.91
N GLU A 303 -5.74 14.86 -26.52
CA GLU A 303 -5.36 14.33 -25.21
C GLU A 303 -3.95 14.86 -24.93
N VAL A 304 -3.80 15.62 -23.86
CA VAL A 304 -2.55 16.29 -23.53
C VAL A 304 -2.13 15.99 -22.10
N TYR A 305 -0.83 15.99 -21.87
CA TYR A 305 -0.25 15.74 -20.57
C TYR A 305 -0.27 16.99 -19.68
N ALA A 306 -0.56 16.81 -18.40
CA ALA A 306 -0.20 17.73 -17.32
C ALA A 306 0.12 16.96 -16.03
N GLN A 307 0.98 17.53 -15.16
CA GLN A 307 1.43 16.88 -13.94
C GLN A 307 0.34 16.96 -12.85
N TYR A 308 0.37 17.93 -11.98
CA TYR A 308 -0.50 17.96 -10.80
C TYR A 308 -1.73 18.84 -10.94
N TRP A 309 -1.77 19.75 -11.94
CA TRP A 309 -2.89 20.66 -12.10
C TRP A 309 -3.09 21.15 -13.53
N ALA A 310 -4.33 21.56 -13.79
CA ALA A 310 -4.70 22.37 -14.95
C ALA A 310 -5.60 23.51 -14.48
N ASP A 311 -5.49 24.68 -15.13
CA ASP A 311 -6.23 25.87 -14.76
C ASP A 311 -6.96 26.48 -15.97
N LEU A 312 -8.25 26.80 -15.77
CA LEU A 312 -9.02 27.60 -16.69
C LEU A 312 -9.35 28.95 -16.02
N THR A 313 -8.61 29.98 -16.38
CA THR A 313 -8.92 31.37 -16.04
C THR A 313 -9.68 32.02 -17.20
N ASP A 314 -10.72 32.81 -16.92
CA ASP A 314 -11.49 33.49 -17.95
C ASP A 314 -10.64 34.47 -18.77
N ARG A 315 -11.11 34.82 -19.97
CA ARG A 315 -10.37 35.73 -20.88
C ARG A 315 -10.09 37.09 -20.29
N SER A 316 -10.92 37.55 -19.34
CA SER A 316 -10.75 38.84 -18.67
C SER A 316 -9.72 38.79 -17.53
N GLY A 317 -9.31 37.61 -17.11
CA GLY A 317 -8.42 37.42 -15.98
C GLY A 317 -9.04 37.74 -14.62
N ASN A 318 -10.39 37.78 -14.54
CA ASN A 318 -11.08 38.18 -13.31
C ASN A 318 -11.37 37.01 -12.37
N TYR A 319 -11.47 35.80 -12.91
CA TYR A 319 -11.78 34.60 -12.14
C TYR A 319 -11.31 33.35 -12.88
N GLY A 320 -10.88 32.34 -12.13
CA GLY A 320 -10.44 31.06 -12.66
C GLY A 320 -10.77 29.90 -11.73
N VAL A 321 -10.57 28.69 -12.25
CA VAL A 321 -10.69 27.42 -11.54
C VAL A 321 -9.49 26.55 -11.88
N SER A 322 -8.74 26.17 -10.84
CA SER A 322 -7.71 25.15 -10.93
C SER A 322 -8.26 23.79 -10.55
N VAL A 323 -8.03 22.77 -11.37
CA VAL A 323 -8.30 21.35 -11.06
C VAL A 323 -6.98 20.68 -10.74
N LEU A 324 -6.89 20.10 -9.54
CA LEU A 324 -5.70 19.41 -9.02
C LEU A 324 -5.92 17.90 -9.07
N ASN A 325 -4.84 17.11 -9.14
CA ASN A 325 -4.95 15.65 -9.07
C ASN A 325 -3.76 15.01 -8.35
N ASP A 326 -3.89 13.74 -7.93
CA ASP A 326 -2.85 12.98 -7.24
C ASP A 326 -2.22 11.85 -8.08
N SER A 327 -2.79 11.51 -9.25
CA SER A 327 -2.31 10.32 -9.99
C SER A 327 -2.81 10.22 -11.43
N LYS A 328 -3.39 11.29 -12.01
CA LYS A 328 -3.99 11.27 -13.33
C LYS A 328 -3.41 12.39 -14.20
N TYR A 329 -2.92 12.06 -15.38
CA TYR A 329 -2.06 12.94 -16.16
C TYR A 329 -2.58 13.27 -17.55
N GLY A 330 -3.66 12.62 -18.01
CA GLY A 330 -4.27 12.87 -19.29
C GLY A 330 -5.37 13.93 -19.23
N TRP A 331 -5.36 14.90 -20.13
CA TRP A 331 -6.30 16.01 -20.16
C TRP A 331 -6.79 16.30 -21.55
N ASP A 332 -8.02 16.78 -21.65
CA ASP A 332 -8.52 17.38 -22.88
C ASP A 332 -9.42 18.59 -22.62
N LYS A 333 -9.57 19.43 -23.63
CA LYS A 333 -10.34 20.66 -23.58
C LYS A 333 -11.19 20.74 -24.85
N PRO A 334 -12.44 20.21 -24.81
CA PRO A 334 -13.27 20.12 -26.02
C PRO A 334 -13.80 21.46 -26.52
N ASP A 335 -13.96 22.43 -25.63
CA ASP A 335 -14.48 23.79 -25.92
C ASP A 335 -13.89 24.82 -24.97
N ASP A 336 -14.29 26.10 -25.13
CA ASP A 336 -13.78 27.23 -24.34
C ASP A 336 -14.08 27.13 -22.83
N ASN A 337 -15.04 26.28 -22.43
CA ASN A 337 -15.56 26.24 -21.06
C ASN A 337 -15.20 24.97 -20.33
N THR A 338 -14.79 23.90 -21.01
CA THR A 338 -14.73 22.55 -20.43
C THR A 338 -13.29 22.08 -20.30
N LEU A 339 -12.91 21.61 -19.09
CA LEU A 339 -11.74 20.78 -18.84
C LEU A 339 -12.21 19.35 -18.55
N ARG A 340 -11.47 18.35 -19.06
CA ARG A 340 -11.65 16.95 -18.71
C ARG A 340 -10.34 16.31 -18.26
N LEU A 341 -10.41 15.53 -17.19
CA LEU A 341 -9.29 14.74 -16.65
C LEU A 341 -9.56 13.26 -16.92
N THR A 342 -8.67 12.58 -17.63
CA THR A 342 -8.74 11.15 -17.90
C THR A 342 -8.46 10.34 -16.63
N LEU A 343 -9.33 9.39 -16.32
CA LEU A 343 -9.28 8.60 -15.09
C LEU A 343 -8.94 7.13 -15.34
N LEU A 344 -9.70 6.45 -16.20
CA LEU A 344 -9.55 5.02 -16.51
C LEU A 344 -9.81 4.77 -18.00
N HIS A 345 -9.07 3.82 -18.58
CA HIS A 345 -9.09 3.55 -19.99
C HIS A 345 -8.98 2.05 -20.28
N THR A 346 -10.05 1.44 -20.82
CA THR A 346 -10.04 0.05 -21.30
C THR A 346 -10.72 0.01 -22.66
N PRO A 347 -9.98 0.04 -23.78
CA PRO A 347 -10.57 0.03 -25.11
C PRO A 347 -11.11 -1.35 -25.50
N GLU A 348 -12.01 -1.38 -26.47
CA GLU A 348 -12.31 -2.59 -27.25
C GLU A 348 -11.12 -2.90 -28.16
N THR A 349 -10.59 -4.11 -28.07
CA THR A 349 -9.40 -4.53 -28.81
C THR A 349 -9.75 -5.51 -29.90
N ASP A 350 -8.95 -5.53 -30.98
CA ASP A 350 -8.99 -6.62 -31.93
C ASP A 350 -8.57 -7.95 -31.29
N LYS A 351 -8.96 -9.06 -31.92
CA LYS A 351 -8.67 -10.43 -31.44
C LYS A 351 -7.17 -10.68 -31.20
N ASP A 352 -6.29 -10.05 -31.94
CA ASP A 352 -4.84 -10.21 -31.85
C ASP A 352 -4.28 -9.52 -30.58
N TYR A 353 -5.04 -8.61 -29.98
CA TYR A 353 -4.74 -7.90 -28.75
C TYR A 353 -5.71 -8.22 -27.61
N ALA A 354 -6.48 -9.31 -27.72
CA ALA A 354 -7.50 -9.68 -26.74
C ALA A 354 -6.96 -9.85 -25.31
N TYR A 355 -5.67 -10.14 -25.15
CA TYR A 355 -4.99 -10.21 -23.85
C TYR A 355 -4.88 -8.85 -23.14
N GLN A 356 -5.15 -7.73 -23.86
CA GLN A 356 -5.18 -6.37 -23.32
C GLN A 356 -6.60 -5.81 -23.10
N ASN A 357 -7.66 -6.58 -23.40
CA ASN A 357 -9.05 -6.09 -23.31
C ASN A 357 -9.57 -5.88 -21.88
N ARG A 358 -8.74 -6.14 -20.88
CA ARG A 358 -9.04 -5.97 -19.45
C ARG A 358 -8.00 -5.11 -18.73
N GLN A 359 -7.21 -4.33 -19.46
CA GLN A 359 -6.35 -3.36 -18.80
C GLN A 359 -7.20 -2.39 -17.96
N ASP A 360 -6.68 -1.89 -16.86
CA ASP A 360 -7.39 -1.10 -15.81
C ASP A 360 -8.51 -1.84 -15.05
N PHE A 361 -8.84 -3.09 -15.34
CA PHE A 361 -9.83 -3.82 -14.53
C PHE A 361 -9.34 -3.98 -13.09
N GLY A 362 -10.22 -3.76 -12.14
CA GLY A 362 -9.95 -3.92 -10.72
C GLY A 362 -10.35 -2.71 -9.88
N HIS A 363 -9.79 -2.64 -8.68
CA HIS A 363 -10.09 -1.59 -7.71
C HIS A 363 -9.11 -0.43 -7.82
N HIS A 364 -9.64 0.80 -7.96
CA HIS A 364 -8.86 2.03 -8.07
C HIS A 364 -9.26 3.03 -7.00
N CYS A 365 -8.25 3.75 -6.47
CA CYS A 365 -8.45 4.88 -5.56
C CYS A 365 -7.64 6.07 -6.05
N PHE A 366 -8.30 7.22 -6.21
CA PHE A 366 -7.64 8.46 -6.63
C PHE A 366 -8.42 9.69 -6.18
N THR A 367 -7.71 10.82 -6.08
CA THR A 367 -8.30 12.10 -5.70
C THR A 367 -8.03 13.13 -6.76
N TYR A 368 -9.04 13.92 -7.11
CA TYR A 368 -8.85 15.20 -7.75
C TYR A 368 -9.57 16.28 -6.95
N SER A 369 -9.14 17.53 -7.11
CA SER A 369 -9.67 18.64 -6.31
C SER A 369 -9.96 19.85 -7.19
N LEU A 370 -10.86 20.71 -6.74
CA LEU A 370 -11.22 21.95 -7.42
C LEU A 370 -10.97 23.14 -6.49
N VAL A 371 -10.36 24.18 -7.03
CA VAL A 371 -10.08 25.44 -6.34
C VAL A 371 -10.50 26.62 -7.22
N GLY A 372 -11.50 27.38 -6.78
CA GLY A 372 -11.86 28.66 -7.40
C GLY A 372 -10.93 29.79 -6.92
N HIS A 373 -10.58 30.71 -7.80
CA HIS A 373 -9.78 31.87 -7.43
C HIS A 373 -10.22 33.15 -8.15
N ALA A 374 -10.21 34.25 -7.43
CA ALA A 374 -10.43 35.59 -8.01
C ALA A 374 -9.12 36.08 -8.68
N GLY A 375 -9.25 36.84 -9.76
CA GLY A 375 -8.11 37.31 -10.52
C GLY A 375 -7.48 36.26 -11.44
N GLY A 376 -6.31 36.57 -11.97
CA GLY A 376 -5.52 35.63 -12.77
C GLY A 376 -4.94 34.49 -11.93
N LEU A 377 -4.39 33.47 -12.62
CA LEU A 377 -3.74 32.33 -11.98
C LEU A 377 -2.54 32.78 -11.13
N ASP A 378 -2.62 32.56 -9.81
CA ASP A 378 -1.46 32.60 -8.90
C ASP A 378 -0.84 31.21 -8.85
N LYS A 379 0.23 31.01 -9.65
CA LYS A 379 0.92 29.72 -9.75
C LYS A 379 1.45 29.22 -8.41
N ALA A 380 1.94 30.11 -7.54
CA ALA A 380 2.48 29.73 -6.25
C ALA A 380 1.39 29.12 -5.37
N VAL A 381 0.20 29.74 -5.31
CA VAL A 381 -0.93 29.19 -4.55
C VAL A 381 -1.40 27.85 -5.11
N THR A 382 -1.55 27.75 -6.44
CA THR A 382 -2.00 26.52 -7.09
C THR A 382 -1.01 25.37 -6.90
N ILE A 383 0.29 25.65 -7.06
CA ILE A 383 1.35 24.65 -6.84
C ILE A 383 1.41 24.22 -5.36
N GLU A 384 1.35 25.16 -4.40
CA GLU A 384 1.30 24.80 -2.98
C GLU A 384 0.14 23.85 -2.67
N LYS A 385 -1.08 24.15 -3.18
CA LYS A 385 -2.25 23.29 -2.96
C LYS A 385 -2.13 21.92 -3.64
N ALA A 386 -1.54 21.87 -4.83
CA ALA A 386 -1.30 20.63 -5.56
C ALA A 386 -0.23 19.77 -4.87
N GLU A 387 0.86 20.38 -4.39
CA GLU A 387 1.89 19.67 -3.61
C GLU A 387 1.32 19.13 -2.28
N ILE A 388 0.49 19.90 -1.56
CA ILE A 388 -0.18 19.46 -0.33
C ILE A 388 -1.15 18.28 -0.60
N LEU A 389 -1.85 18.28 -1.74
CA LEU A 389 -2.71 17.15 -2.13
C LEU A 389 -1.91 15.87 -2.31
N ASN A 390 -0.73 15.97 -2.92
CA ASN A 390 0.16 14.85 -3.25
C ASN A 390 1.06 14.44 -2.07
N GLN A 391 1.49 15.39 -1.24
CA GLN A 391 2.43 15.20 -0.12
C GLN A 391 1.76 15.60 1.22
N LYS A 392 0.78 14.82 1.64
CA LYS A 392 0.04 15.07 2.89
C LYS A 392 0.96 14.98 4.11
N LEU A 393 0.63 15.73 5.17
CA LEU A 393 1.27 15.62 6.47
C LEU A 393 1.25 14.18 6.97
N LYS A 394 2.38 13.68 7.48
CA LYS A 394 2.50 12.34 8.07
C LYS A 394 2.48 12.44 9.59
N ALA A 395 1.68 11.59 10.23
CA ALA A 395 1.51 11.56 11.66
C ALA A 395 2.19 10.35 12.28
N PHE A 396 2.89 10.58 13.39
CA PHE A 396 3.51 9.54 14.20
C PHE A 396 3.16 9.77 15.67
N ARG A 397 2.87 8.73 16.40
CA ARG A 397 2.64 8.75 17.82
C ARG A 397 3.92 8.35 18.56
N THR A 398 4.29 9.08 19.61
CA THR A 398 5.34 8.69 20.55
C THR A 398 4.81 8.67 21.97
N ASP A 399 5.59 8.18 22.93
CA ASP A 399 5.25 8.23 24.35
C ASP A 399 5.70 9.56 24.98
N LYS A 400 5.17 9.84 26.17
CA LYS A 400 5.60 10.99 26.97
C LYS A 400 7.01 10.75 27.50
N HIS A 401 7.93 11.65 27.20
CA HIS A 401 9.28 11.66 27.75
C HIS A 401 9.88 13.07 27.74
N ARG A 402 11.03 13.24 28.40
CA ARG A 402 11.84 14.46 28.34
C ARG A 402 12.91 14.31 27.27
N GLY A 403 13.26 15.42 26.64
CA GLY A 403 14.30 15.48 25.63
C GLY A 403 14.87 16.88 25.48
N THR A 404 15.88 17.01 24.63
CA THR A 404 16.60 18.28 24.34
C THR A 404 16.03 19.02 23.15
N LEU A 405 15.33 18.31 22.23
CA LEU A 405 14.76 18.90 21.05
C LEU A 405 13.42 19.59 21.34
N GLY A 406 13.21 20.72 20.69
CA GLY A 406 11.96 21.47 20.74
C GLY A 406 10.79 20.71 20.10
N LYS A 407 9.59 21.24 20.29
CA LYS A 407 8.34 20.69 19.75
C LYS A 407 8.04 21.13 18.33
N GLU A 408 8.90 21.94 17.75
CA GLU A 408 8.82 22.47 16.40
C GLU A 408 10.22 22.57 15.83
N PHE A 409 10.36 22.23 14.55
CA PHE A 409 11.65 22.30 13.87
C PHE A 409 11.44 22.47 12.37
N SER A 410 12.30 23.29 11.74
CA SER A 410 12.45 23.39 10.29
C SER A 410 13.91 23.21 9.94
N PHE A 411 14.23 22.30 9.03
CA PHE A 411 15.61 22.10 8.60
C PHE A 411 16.07 23.20 7.63
N VAL A 412 15.24 23.53 6.64
CA VAL A 412 15.47 24.60 5.68
C VAL A 412 14.15 25.17 5.18
N SER A 413 14.09 26.48 5.00
CA SER A 413 12.93 27.18 4.45
C SER A 413 13.36 28.29 3.50
N SER A 414 12.49 28.65 2.55
CA SER A 414 12.65 29.79 1.67
C SER A 414 11.83 30.98 2.15
N ASN A 415 12.38 32.20 2.09
CA ASN A 415 11.63 33.42 2.34
C ASN A 415 10.85 33.94 1.12
N ASN A 416 10.97 33.25 -0.03
CA ASN A 416 10.32 33.63 -1.27
C ASN A 416 9.44 32.47 -1.79
N ARG A 417 8.12 32.72 -1.94
CA ARG A 417 7.13 31.72 -2.40
C ARG A 417 7.40 31.19 -3.81
N ASN A 418 8.03 32.03 -4.67
CA ASN A 418 8.33 31.60 -6.04
C ASN A 418 9.61 30.76 -6.13
N VAL A 419 10.38 30.63 -5.04
CA VAL A 419 11.56 29.77 -4.96
C VAL A 419 11.27 28.58 -4.05
N ILE A 420 10.88 27.48 -4.66
CA ILE A 420 10.49 26.26 -3.95
C ILE A 420 11.71 25.35 -3.74
N ILE A 421 11.88 24.85 -2.52
CA ILE A 421 12.83 23.79 -2.21
C ILE A 421 12.19 22.46 -2.65
N LYS A 422 12.73 21.88 -3.73
CA LYS A 422 12.16 20.65 -4.33
C LYS A 422 12.87 19.38 -3.86
N ALA A 423 14.12 19.47 -3.46
CA ALA A 423 14.87 18.34 -2.92
C ALA A 423 15.83 18.77 -1.81
N LEU A 424 15.91 17.92 -0.80
CA LEU A 424 16.89 17.98 0.27
C LEU A 424 17.43 16.59 0.50
N LYS A 425 18.73 16.39 0.35
CA LYS A 425 19.37 15.09 0.52
C LYS A 425 20.80 15.22 1.03
N LYS A 426 21.39 14.13 1.49
CA LYS A 426 22.83 14.03 1.68
C LYS A 426 23.53 13.96 0.31
N ALA A 427 24.68 14.58 0.15
CA ALA A 427 25.49 14.47 -1.05
C ALA A 427 25.99 13.04 -1.25
N GLU A 428 26.15 12.59 -2.50
CA GLU A 428 26.58 11.22 -2.83
C GLU A 428 27.99 10.93 -2.30
N ASN A 429 28.92 11.87 -2.44
CA ASN A 429 30.35 11.64 -2.20
C ASN A 429 30.92 12.53 -1.08
N SER A 430 30.09 13.15 -0.24
CA SER A 430 30.55 14.02 0.84
C SER A 430 29.52 14.14 1.96
N ASP A 431 29.91 14.77 3.08
CA ASP A 431 29.02 15.02 4.23
C ASP A 431 28.20 16.31 4.13
N GLU A 432 28.13 16.90 2.94
CA GLU A 432 27.32 18.08 2.68
C GLU A 432 25.86 17.69 2.43
N TYR A 433 24.98 18.66 2.63
CA TYR A 433 23.59 18.58 2.20
C TYR A 433 23.45 19.16 0.80
N VAL A 434 22.69 18.49 -0.05
CA VAL A 434 22.29 18.99 -1.37
C VAL A 434 20.88 19.55 -1.27
N VAL A 435 20.72 20.80 -1.66
CA VAL A 435 19.43 21.48 -1.74
C VAL A 435 19.19 21.89 -3.18
N ARG A 436 18.04 21.47 -3.75
CA ARG A 436 17.61 21.89 -5.09
C ARG A 436 16.40 22.79 -4.99
N VAL A 437 16.48 23.92 -5.65
CA VAL A 437 15.39 24.89 -5.73
C VAL A 437 15.04 25.17 -7.17
N TYR A 438 13.79 25.57 -7.42
CA TYR A 438 13.39 26.08 -8.72
C TYR A 438 12.42 27.26 -8.58
N GLU A 439 12.41 28.12 -9.60
CA GLU A 439 11.56 29.27 -9.67
C GLU A 439 10.27 28.92 -10.44
N ILE A 440 9.09 29.18 -9.84
CA ILE A 440 7.78 28.73 -10.33
C ILE A 440 6.93 29.84 -10.94
N GLY A 441 7.19 31.10 -10.63
CA GLY A 441 6.40 32.25 -11.05
C GLY A 441 6.61 32.67 -12.50
N GLY A 442 7.79 32.35 -13.05
CA GLY A 442 8.24 32.85 -14.37
C GLY A 442 8.88 34.21 -14.29
N GLU A 443 9.39 34.61 -13.12
CA GLU A 443 10.03 35.87 -12.88
C GLU A 443 11.47 35.70 -12.38
N LYS A 444 12.32 36.68 -12.65
CA LYS A 444 13.68 36.70 -12.09
C LYS A 444 13.63 37.06 -10.61
N VAL A 445 14.14 36.17 -9.75
CA VAL A 445 14.33 36.41 -8.33
C VAL A 445 15.80 36.68 -8.05
N GLN A 446 16.13 37.76 -7.30
CA GLN A 446 17.52 38.16 -7.03
C GLN A 446 17.95 38.03 -5.57
N ASP A 447 17.02 37.98 -4.64
CA ASP A 447 17.24 38.18 -3.20
C ASP A 447 16.50 37.14 -2.33
N ALA A 448 16.23 35.97 -2.86
CA ALA A 448 15.71 34.87 -2.04
C ALA A 448 16.80 34.37 -1.07
N VAL A 449 16.37 34.00 0.13
CA VAL A 449 17.23 33.44 1.17
C VAL A 449 16.68 32.09 1.61
N LEU A 450 17.51 31.04 1.56
CA LEU A 450 17.24 29.78 2.20
C LEU A 450 17.81 29.79 3.61
N SER A 451 16.95 29.71 4.62
CA SER A 451 17.33 29.73 6.04
C SER A 451 17.43 28.27 6.55
N PHE A 452 18.61 27.87 6.98
CA PHE A 452 18.90 26.53 7.54
C PHE A 452 18.75 26.53 9.07
N ALA A 453 18.55 25.34 9.65
CA ALA A 453 18.48 25.14 11.10
C ALA A 453 19.80 25.44 11.84
N GLY A 454 20.95 25.34 11.15
CA GLY A 454 22.29 25.57 11.69
C GLY A 454 23.06 26.59 10.87
N GLU A 455 24.13 27.16 11.47
CA GLU A 455 25.04 28.05 10.75
C GLU A 455 25.76 27.33 9.60
N ILE A 456 25.90 28.00 8.48
CA ILE A 456 26.59 27.47 7.30
C ILE A 456 28.11 27.60 7.51
N ALA A 457 28.84 26.50 7.31
CA ALA A 457 30.29 26.47 7.32
C ALA A 457 30.89 26.74 5.91
N SER A 458 30.23 26.20 4.88
CA SER A 458 30.57 26.39 3.46
C SER A 458 29.37 26.12 2.57
N ALA A 459 29.31 26.83 1.43
CA ALA A 459 28.28 26.61 0.42
C ALA A 459 28.85 26.80 -0.99
N TYR A 460 28.38 25.95 -1.92
CA TYR A 460 28.77 25.95 -3.33
C TYR A 460 27.52 25.77 -4.19
N GLU A 461 27.49 26.46 -5.33
CA GLU A 461 26.56 26.12 -6.41
C GLU A 461 27.09 24.89 -7.13
N ALA A 462 26.22 23.96 -7.46
CA ALA A 462 26.55 22.68 -8.10
C ALA A 462 25.65 22.42 -9.32
N ASP A 463 26.10 21.55 -10.20
CA ASP A 463 25.28 21.03 -11.30
C ASP A 463 24.33 19.89 -10.82
N GLY A 464 23.56 19.31 -11.75
CA GLY A 464 22.64 18.21 -11.46
C GLY A 464 23.33 16.93 -10.96
N THR A 465 24.62 16.75 -11.24
CA THR A 465 25.47 15.63 -10.79
C THR A 465 26.24 15.92 -9.50
N GLU A 466 25.92 17.01 -8.82
CA GLU A 466 26.51 17.49 -7.56
C GLU A 466 27.99 17.93 -7.66
N LYS A 467 28.50 18.16 -8.87
CA LYS A 467 29.80 18.79 -9.05
C LYS A 467 29.70 20.28 -8.80
N SER A 468 30.59 20.82 -7.96
CA SER A 468 30.64 22.25 -7.67
C SER A 468 31.03 23.05 -8.93
N ILE A 469 30.23 24.06 -9.26
CA ILE A 469 30.44 24.95 -10.42
C ILE A 469 30.78 26.40 -10.03
N GLY A 470 30.65 26.74 -8.75
CA GLY A 470 30.97 28.04 -8.22
C GLY A 470 30.78 28.16 -6.71
N SER A 471 31.22 29.25 -6.11
CA SER A 471 30.91 29.59 -4.72
C SER A 471 29.48 30.11 -4.61
N ALA A 472 28.82 29.82 -3.49
CA ALA A 472 27.52 30.39 -3.16
C ALA A 472 27.66 31.40 -2.00
N GLU A 473 26.93 32.50 -2.07
CA GLU A 473 26.95 33.54 -1.04
C GLU A 473 26.07 33.13 0.15
N PHE A 474 26.60 33.25 1.37
CA PHE A 474 25.86 32.98 2.59
C PHE A 474 26.28 33.90 3.75
N SER A 475 25.38 34.05 4.71
CA SER A 475 25.65 34.77 5.97
C SER A 475 24.90 34.10 7.12
N GLY A 476 25.64 33.70 8.16
CA GLY A 476 25.07 32.94 9.28
C GLY A 476 24.46 31.65 8.82
N ASN A 477 23.15 31.50 8.97
CA ASN A 477 22.37 30.36 8.51
C ASN A 477 21.63 30.59 7.19
N GLY A 478 21.79 31.72 6.55
CA GLY A 478 21.10 32.13 5.33
C GLY A 478 21.96 31.96 4.09
N LEU A 479 21.49 31.20 3.10
CA LEU A 479 22.07 31.05 1.78
C LEU A 479 21.34 31.96 0.78
N SER A 480 22.06 32.85 0.12
CA SER A 480 21.51 33.79 -0.88
C SER A 480 21.27 33.08 -2.22
N VAL A 481 20.10 33.26 -2.79
CA VAL A 481 19.70 32.63 -4.05
C VAL A 481 19.25 33.69 -5.06
N SER A 482 19.93 33.75 -6.18
CA SER A 482 19.51 34.47 -7.37
C SER A 482 19.17 33.45 -8.46
N ILE A 483 17.97 33.50 -9.02
CA ILE A 483 17.49 32.47 -9.96
C ILE A 483 16.70 33.14 -11.11
N LYS A 484 16.86 32.53 -12.31
CA LYS A 484 16.15 32.99 -13.52
C LYS A 484 14.72 32.40 -13.57
N PRO A 485 13.84 32.98 -14.40
CA PRO A 485 12.52 32.41 -14.62
C PRO A 485 12.58 30.92 -14.99
N TYR A 486 11.77 30.12 -14.31
CA TYR A 486 11.62 28.64 -14.53
C TYR A 486 12.94 27.86 -14.49
N SER A 487 13.95 28.37 -13.79
CA SER A 487 15.27 27.73 -13.69
C SER A 487 15.37 26.89 -12.43
N ILE A 488 16.29 25.93 -12.46
CA ILE A 488 16.68 25.09 -11.33
C ILE A 488 18.06 25.54 -10.86
N LYS A 489 18.30 25.54 -9.55
CA LYS A 489 19.62 25.62 -8.95
C LYS A 489 19.84 24.54 -7.92
N THR A 490 21.04 24.02 -7.87
CA THR A 490 21.50 23.05 -6.89
C THR A 490 22.61 23.67 -6.05
N PHE A 491 22.53 23.46 -4.74
CA PHE A 491 23.55 23.94 -3.79
C PHE A 491 24.03 22.77 -2.92
N LYS A 492 25.34 22.74 -2.66
CA LYS A 492 25.96 21.89 -1.64
C LYS A 492 26.27 22.74 -0.43
N VAL A 493 25.76 22.38 0.72
CA VAL A 493 25.85 23.16 1.96
C VAL A 493 26.39 22.28 3.09
N ARG A 494 27.47 22.75 3.74
CA ARG A 494 27.96 22.15 4.97
C ARG A 494 27.54 23.05 6.13
N LEU A 495 26.86 22.44 7.11
CA LEU A 495 26.51 23.12 8.34
C LEU A 495 27.60 22.92 9.39
N LYS A 496 27.77 23.91 10.30
CA LYS A 496 28.57 23.73 11.51
C LYS A 496 27.94 22.66 12.41
N SER A 497 28.76 21.90 13.12
CA SER A 497 28.26 20.89 14.08
C SER A 497 27.38 21.57 15.14
N SER A 498 26.22 20.98 15.41
CA SER A 498 25.33 21.42 16.49
C SER A 498 25.83 21.04 17.90
N GLY A 499 26.80 20.13 17.98
CA GLY A 499 27.24 19.53 19.25
C GLY A 499 26.24 18.52 19.85
N GLU A 500 25.12 18.29 19.21
CA GLU A 500 24.15 17.26 19.58
C GLU A 500 24.52 15.90 18.98
N ASP A 501 24.73 14.89 19.83
CA ASP A 501 24.97 13.54 19.36
C ASP A 501 23.69 12.91 18.82
N ALA A 502 23.78 12.17 17.72
CA ALA A 502 22.70 11.31 17.24
C ALA A 502 22.32 10.27 18.30
N TYR A 503 21.05 9.87 18.32
CA TYR A 503 20.63 8.77 19.19
C TYR A 503 21.42 7.52 18.85
N GLN A 504 22.05 6.91 19.86
CA GLN A 504 22.85 5.69 19.73
C GLN A 504 22.06 4.51 20.29
N LEU A 505 21.73 3.58 19.40
CA LEU A 505 21.08 2.34 19.76
C LEU A 505 22.09 1.43 20.50
N GLN A 506 21.69 0.92 21.67
CA GLN A 506 22.47 -0.12 22.36
C GLN A 506 22.03 -1.48 21.85
N TYR A 507 22.96 -2.22 21.26
CA TYR A 507 22.67 -3.52 20.65
C TYR A 507 23.83 -4.52 20.82
N ALA A 508 23.53 -5.80 20.60
CA ALA A 508 24.52 -6.85 20.45
C ALA A 508 24.01 -7.91 19.47
N SER A 509 24.90 -8.41 18.61
CA SER A 509 24.59 -9.58 17.79
C SER A 509 24.36 -10.79 18.68
N LEU A 510 23.31 -11.58 18.43
CA LEU A 510 23.04 -12.86 19.07
C LEU A 510 23.44 -13.98 18.11
N PRO A 511 24.51 -14.74 18.41
CA PRO A 511 24.93 -15.85 17.57
C PRO A 511 23.82 -16.90 17.42
N LEU A 512 23.57 -17.36 16.20
CA LEU A 512 22.65 -18.46 15.90
C LEU A 512 23.45 -19.76 15.64
N SER A 513 22.90 -20.89 16.07
CA SER A 513 23.44 -22.21 15.76
C SER A 513 22.99 -22.64 14.37
N TYR A 514 23.66 -22.14 13.35
CA TYR A 514 23.32 -22.46 11.96
C TYR A 514 23.44 -23.96 11.67
N ASN A 515 22.43 -24.53 11.07
CA ASN A 515 22.30 -25.95 10.75
C ASN A 515 21.86 -26.18 9.29
N TYR A 516 21.64 -25.12 8.52
CA TYR A 516 21.08 -25.20 7.18
C TYR A 516 21.86 -24.32 6.19
N LYS A 517 22.29 -24.88 5.06
CA LYS A 517 22.98 -24.14 4.00
C LYS A 517 21.93 -23.55 3.06
N CYS A 518 21.77 -22.24 3.11
CA CYS A 518 20.70 -21.52 2.42
C CYS A 518 21.15 -20.90 1.09
N SER A 519 22.45 -20.79 0.85
CA SER A 519 23.01 -20.13 -0.34
C SER A 519 24.10 -20.94 -1.00
N SER A 520 24.24 -20.82 -2.31
CA SER A 520 25.31 -21.38 -3.11
C SER A 520 25.90 -20.33 -4.04
N PHE A 521 27.18 -20.50 -4.37
CA PHE A 521 27.85 -19.71 -5.40
C PHE A 521 27.59 -20.30 -6.79
N ASN A 522 27.63 -19.48 -7.81
CA ASN A 522 27.45 -19.88 -9.20
C ASN A 522 28.39 -21.00 -9.65
N GLU A 523 29.64 -21.05 -9.10
CA GLU A 523 30.59 -22.09 -9.35
C GLU A 523 30.24 -23.41 -8.66
N PHE A 524 29.43 -23.40 -7.62
CA PHE A 524 29.07 -24.54 -6.76
C PHE A 524 27.56 -24.70 -6.62
N ARG A 525 26.83 -24.52 -7.73
CA ARG A 525 25.38 -24.67 -7.78
C ARG A 525 24.94 -26.04 -7.30
N GLY A 526 23.86 -26.07 -6.52
CA GLY A 526 23.34 -27.32 -5.94
C GLY A 526 24.01 -27.77 -4.67
N GLU A 527 25.01 -27.06 -4.13
CA GLU A 527 25.52 -27.33 -2.78
C GLU A 527 24.58 -26.88 -1.67
N ALA A 528 23.68 -25.95 -1.95
CA ALA A 528 22.61 -25.56 -1.07
C ALA A 528 21.27 -25.97 -1.69
N ASP A 529 20.40 -26.51 -0.85
CA ASP A 529 19.01 -26.83 -1.17
C ASP A 529 18.13 -26.12 -0.13
N PHE A 530 17.79 -24.86 -0.39
CA PHE A 530 16.91 -24.11 0.51
C PHE A 530 15.46 -24.52 0.32
N GLU A 531 15.07 -24.78 -0.91
CA GLU A 531 13.71 -25.24 -1.25
C GLU A 531 13.74 -26.00 -2.59
N SER A 532 13.60 -27.33 -2.56
CA SER A 532 13.45 -28.14 -3.78
C SER A 532 14.55 -27.92 -4.83
N GLY A 533 15.79 -27.80 -4.40
CA GLY A 533 16.97 -27.57 -5.23
C GLY A 533 17.30 -26.10 -5.49
N TYR A 534 16.47 -25.17 -5.01
CA TYR A 534 16.73 -23.72 -5.14
C TYR A 534 17.41 -23.16 -3.89
N SER A 535 18.15 -22.05 -4.07
CA SER A 535 18.86 -21.38 -2.99
C SER A 535 18.96 -19.87 -3.21
N PHE A 536 19.39 -19.12 -2.20
CA PHE A 536 19.86 -17.75 -2.37
C PHE A 536 21.14 -17.73 -3.18
N ALA A 537 21.30 -16.75 -4.08
CA ALA A 537 22.55 -16.49 -4.76
C ALA A 537 23.57 -15.89 -3.77
N ALA A 538 24.63 -16.64 -3.46
CA ALA A 538 25.63 -16.25 -2.47
C ALA A 538 26.38 -14.96 -2.85
N GLU A 539 26.56 -14.71 -4.15
CA GLU A 539 27.17 -13.48 -4.68
C GLU A 539 26.41 -12.22 -4.26
N LEU A 540 25.08 -12.31 -4.17
CA LEU A 540 24.21 -11.16 -3.84
C LEU A 540 24.07 -10.93 -2.34
N LEU A 541 24.37 -11.93 -1.49
CA LEU A 541 24.23 -11.77 -0.05
C LEU A 541 25.30 -10.84 0.50
N PRO A 542 24.96 -9.82 1.31
CA PRO A 542 25.96 -9.04 2.04
C PRO A 542 26.51 -9.81 3.24
N GLU A 543 27.64 -9.41 3.79
CA GLU A 543 28.14 -9.95 5.07
C GLU A 543 27.31 -9.46 6.25
N SER A 544 26.88 -8.20 6.15
CA SER A 544 26.00 -7.56 7.16
C SER A 544 25.05 -6.58 6.49
N LEU A 545 23.93 -6.32 7.13
CA LEU A 545 22.99 -5.29 6.68
C LEU A 545 22.39 -4.55 7.88
N THR A 546 22.01 -3.29 7.64
CA THR A 546 21.30 -2.49 8.63
C THR A 546 19.90 -2.19 8.12
N VAL A 547 18.90 -2.64 8.87
CA VAL A 547 17.49 -2.49 8.52
C VAL A 547 16.81 -1.57 9.51
N ASN A 548 16.47 -0.34 9.09
CA ASN A 548 15.83 0.68 9.92
C ASN A 548 16.55 0.91 11.25
N GLY A 549 17.88 1.09 11.16
CA GLY A 549 18.75 1.35 12.30
C GLY A 549 19.17 0.12 13.11
N ILE A 550 18.64 -1.07 12.81
CA ILE A 550 19.03 -2.33 13.46
C ILE A 550 20.08 -3.06 12.60
N PRO A 551 21.31 -3.26 13.10
CA PRO A 551 22.34 -4.00 12.38
C PRO A 551 22.18 -5.51 12.54
N PHE A 552 22.46 -6.26 11.49
CA PHE A 552 22.45 -7.72 11.44
C PHE A 552 23.74 -8.24 10.83
N GLN A 553 24.32 -9.29 11.43
CA GLN A 553 25.44 -10.02 10.89
C GLN A 553 24.93 -11.34 10.33
N LEU A 554 25.12 -11.57 9.04
CA LEU A 554 24.76 -12.83 8.39
C LEU A 554 25.84 -13.90 8.59
N GLY A 555 25.46 -15.16 8.41
CA GLY A 555 26.39 -16.28 8.41
C GLY A 555 27.30 -16.30 7.16
N GLU A 556 28.33 -17.13 7.20
CA GLU A 556 29.26 -17.33 6.06
C GLU A 556 28.51 -17.94 4.86
N LYS A 557 28.74 -17.39 3.68
CA LYS A 557 27.97 -17.69 2.46
C LYS A 557 28.16 -19.10 1.92
N ASP A 558 29.33 -19.73 2.21
CA ASP A 558 29.72 -21.05 1.75
C ASP A 558 29.54 -22.15 2.82
N ALA A 559 29.00 -21.79 3.98
CA ALA A 559 28.73 -22.69 5.10
C ALA A 559 27.23 -22.75 5.42
N ALA A 560 26.87 -23.46 6.49
CA ALA A 560 25.54 -23.34 7.07
C ALA A 560 25.33 -21.90 7.55
N ASN A 561 24.34 -21.21 7.01
CA ASN A 561 24.06 -19.79 7.24
C ASN A 561 22.58 -19.47 7.54
N GLY A 562 21.81 -20.53 7.79
CA GLY A 562 20.44 -20.47 8.29
C GLY A 562 20.24 -21.42 9.47
N MET A 563 19.31 -21.08 10.35
CA MET A 563 18.84 -21.92 11.46
C MET A 563 17.39 -22.23 11.28
N THR A 564 17.04 -23.50 11.04
CA THR A 564 15.66 -23.96 10.97
C THR A 564 15.03 -23.92 12.35
N CYS A 565 13.74 -23.59 12.44
CA CYS A 565 12.99 -23.53 13.69
C CYS A 565 12.33 -24.89 13.99
N ASN A 566 12.86 -25.66 14.95
CA ASN A 566 12.30 -26.95 15.36
C ASN A 566 11.92 -26.99 16.85
N GLY A 567 11.42 -25.89 17.38
CA GLY A 567 11.10 -25.77 18.81
C GLY A 567 12.34 -25.60 19.69
N ASP A 568 13.49 -25.31 19.12
CA ASP A 568 14.76 -25.12 19.81
C ASP A 568 14.71 -23.91 20.76
N THR A 569 15.60 -23.92 21.75
CA THR A 569 15.72 -22.86 22.72
C THR A 569 17.04 -22.11 22.51
N ILE A 570 16.92 -20.80 22.26
CA ILE A 570 18.07 -19.89 22.25
C ILE A 570 18.25 -19.30 23.65
N VAL A 571 19.46 -19.46 24.22
CA VAL A 571 19.81 -18.87 25.54
C VAL A 571 20.11 -17.38 25.36
N LEU A 572 19.48 -16.55 26.17
CA LEU A 572 19.69 -15.10 26.19
C LEU A 572 20.84 -14.75 27.15
N PRO A 573 21.67 -13.72 26.85
CA PRO A 573 22.78 -13.32 27.71
C PRO A 573 22.30 -12.82 29.08
N GLU A 574 22.88 -13.32 30.15
CA GLU A 574 22.60 -12.88 31.52
C GLU A 574 23.09 -11.44 31.78
N GLY A 575 22.41 -10.75 32.71
CA GLY A 575 22.85 -9.46 33.25
C GLY A 575 22.79 -8.28 32.27
N LYS A 576 22.21 -8.45 31.08
CA LYS A 576 22.02 -7.39 30.07
C LYS A 576 20.61 -6.80 30.14
N LYS A 577 20.51 -5.52 29.81
CA LYS A 577 19.23 -4.78 29.81
C LYS A 577 18.47 -4.86 28.48
N TYR A 578 18.76 -5.88 27.66
CA TYR A 578 18.06 -6.06 26.41
C TYR A 578 16.60 -6.44 26.66
N ASN A 579 15.69 -5.74 26.02
CA ASN A 579 14.26 -5.95 26.14
C ASN A 579 13.56 -6.20 24.78
N LYS A 580 14.35 -6.24 23.68
CA LYS A 580 13.88 -6.56 22.35
C LYS A 580 14.89 -7.46 21.63
N LEU A 581 14.39 -8.44 20.89
CA LEU A 581 15.14 -9.22 19.93
C LEU A 581 14.57 -8.96 18.54
N TYR A 582 15.44 -8.52 17.63
CA TYR A 582 15.12 -8.49 16.20
C TYR A 582 15.82 -9.62 15.51
N PHE A 583 15.18 -10.23 14.51
CA PHE A 583 15.76 -11.28 13.68
C PHE A 583 15.34 -11.16 12.24
N LEU A 584 16.18 -11.73 11.35
CA LEU A 584 15.87 -11.91 9.93
C LEU A 584 15.40 -13.33 9.72
N ALA A 585 14.28 -13.49 9.05
CA ALA A 585 13.73 -14.80 8.73
C ALA A 585 13.03 -14.79 7.36
N ALA A 586 12.93 -15.99 6.79
CA ALA A 586 12.04 -16.29 5.68
C ALA A 586 11.54 -17.73 5.79
N ALA A 587 10.50 -18.06 5.06
CA ALA A 587 9.98 -19.43 5.03
C ALA A 587 10.20 -20.08 3.66
N THR A 588 10.29 -21.40 3.65
CA THR A 588 10.22 -22.24 2.45
C THR A 588 8.77 -22.72 2.24
N ASP A 589 8.39 -22.99 1.00
CA ASP A 589 7.10 -23.61 0.65
C ASP A 589 5.88 -22.80 1.11
N GLY A 590 5.96 -21.46 1.07
CA GLY A 590 4.86 -20.53 1.32
C GLY A 590 4.98 -19.70 2.60
N ASP A 591 3.88 -19.06 2.98
CA ASP A 591 3.81 -18.15 4.12
C ASP A 591 3.27 -18.87 5.36
N TYR A 592 3.91 -18.71 6.53
CA TYR A 592 3.52 -19.40 7.77
C TYR A 592 3.30 -18.45 8.93
N ALA A 593 2.27 -18.73 9.73
CA ALA A 593 2.17 -18.16 11.07
C ALA A 593 3.15 -18.88 12.00
N ALA A 594 4.00 -18.12 12.69
CA ALA A 594 5.03 -18.63 13.58
C ALA A 594 4.89 -18.02 14.99
N THR A 595 4.97 -18.85 16.01
CA THR A 595 4.85 -18.43 17.42
C THR A 595 6.18 -18.55 18.14
N PHE A 596 6.75 -17.41 18.53
CA PHE A 596 7.93 -17.32 19.39
C PHE A 596 7.50 -17.17 20.85
N ARG A 597 8.21 -17.79 21.80
CA ARG A 597 7.89 -17.72 23.23
C ARG A 597 9.11 -17.26 24.03
N CYS A 598 8.95 -16.20 24.81
CA CYS A 598 10.00 -15.64 25.63
C CYS A 598 9.46 -15.28 27.02
N GLY A 599 10.01 -15.85 28.10
CA GLY A 599 9.62 -15.53 29.48
C GLY A 599 8.11 -15.59 29.77
N GLY A 600 7.39 -16.54 29.14
CA GLY A 600 5.93 -16.68 29.26
C GLY A 600 5.11 -15.88 28.24
N ASN A 601 5.69 -14.90 27.56
CA ASN A 601 5.04 -14.16 26.48
C ASN A 601 5.05 -14.97 25.19
N LYS A 602 4.01 -14.78 24.37
CA LYS A 602 3.90 -15.29 23.01
C LYS A 602 3.94 -14.12 22.03
N SER A 603 4.75 -14.26 20.99
CA SER A 603 4.77 -13.33 19.84
C SER A 603 4.41 -14.13 18.58
N GLU A 604 3.31 -13.81 17.97
CA GLU A 604 2.86 -14.41 16.72
C GLU A 604 3.24 -13.49 15.56
N VAL A 605 3.93 -14.03 14.57
CA VAL A 605 4.34 -13.33 13.35
C VAL A 605 4.02 -14.19 12.13
N ILE A 606 3.73 -13.55 11.01
CA ILE A 606 3.63 -14.23 9.72
C ILE A 606 4.98 -14.13 9.06
N VAL A 607 5.66 -15.28 8.86
CA VAL A 607 6.94 -15.36 8.15
C VAL A 607 6.64 -15.71 6.69
N PRO A 608 6.87 -14.77 5.74
CA PRO A 608 6.59 -15.01 4.34
C PRO A 608 7.61 -15.94 3.70
N SER A 609 7.18 -16.54 2.57
CA SER A 609 8.08 -17.24 1.65
C SER A 609 9.26 -16.37 1.25
N TYR A 610 10.43 -17.01 1.15
CA TYR A 610 11.66 -16.35 0.72
C TYR A 610 11.61 -15.88 -0.75
N THR A 611 10.66 -16.32 -1.53
CA THR A 611 10.55 -16.05 -2.97
C THR A 611 9.13 -15.66 -3.38
N GLY A 612 8.95 -15.29 -4.64
CA GLY A 612 7.68 -14.83 -5.21
C GLY A 612 7.50 -13.31 -5.07
N PHE A 613 6.26 -12.85 -5.07
CA PHE A 613 5.93 -11.43 -4.92
C PHE A 613 5.60 -11.07 -3.46
N VAL A 614 6.04 -9.89 -3.05
CA VAL A 614 5.69 -9.30 -1.73
C VAL A 614 4.24 -8.81 -1.71
N GLY A 615 3.70 -8.49 -2.87
CA GLY A 615 2.31 -8.12 -3.02
C GLY A 615 1.91 -7.98 -4.47
N GLN A 616 0.61 -8.01 -4.70
CA GLN A 616 -0.01 -7.81 -6.00
C GLN A 616 -1.28 -6.98 -5.86
N TRP A 617 -1.56 -6.18 -6.85
CA TRP A 617 -2.86 -5.53 -6.99
C TRP A 617 -3.88 -6.53 -7.51
N GLY A 618 -5.02 -6.65 -6.84
CA GLY A 618 -6.10 -7.54 -7.27
C GLY A 618 -6.84 -6.98 -8.47
N HIS A 619 -6.93 -7.76 -9.54
CA HIS A 619 -7.72 -7.43 -10.72
C HIS A 619 -8.60 -8.60 -11.15
N SER A 620 -9.78 -8.27 -11.68
CA SER A 620 -10.83 -9.23 -11.97
C SER A 620 -10.38 -10.38 -12.87
N GLY A 621 -10.61 -11.60 -12.39
CA GLY A 621 -10.42 -12.84 -13.16
C GLY A 621 -8.98 -13.32 -13.30
N HIS A 622 -7.98 -12.65 -12.65
CA HIS A 622 -6.59 -13.03 -12.77
C HIS A 622 -5.88 -13.20 -11.43
N THR A 623 -5.83 -12.14 -10.62
CA THR A 623 -5.04 -12.15 -9.38
C THR A 623 -5.85 -11.52 -8.26
N LYS A 624 -5.84 -12.15 -7.08
CA LYS A 624 -6.34 -11.54 -5.86
C LYS A 624 -5.32 -10.52 -5.36
N GLY A 625 -5.80 -9.40 -4.81
CA GLY A 625 -4.95 -8.40 -4.18
C GLY A 625 -4.43 -8.90 -2.84
N TYR A 626 -3.13 -8.83 -2.63
CA TYR A 626 -2.51 -9.11 -1.35
C TYR A 626 -1.26 -8.28 -1.12
N LEU A 627 -0.92 -8.10 0.15
CA LEU A 627 0.32 -7.49 0.60
C LEU A 627 0.82 -8.27 1.81
N LYS A 628 2.00 -8.86 1.72
CA LYS A 628 2.63 -9.57 2.83
C LYS A 628 2.94 -8.58 3.96
N ASP A 629 2.38 -8.81 5.15
CA ASP A 629 2.56 -7.93 6.31
C ASP A 629 3.88 -8.27 7.04
N ALA A 630 4.99 -8.00 6.36
CA ALA A 630 6.33 -8.17 6.90
C ALA A 630 7.25 -7.06 6.38
N GLU A 631 8.27 -6.72 7.17
CA GLU A 631 9.25 -5.70 6.82
C GLU A 631 10.35 -6.33 5.96
N VAL A 632 10.44 -5.90 4.69
CA VAL A 632 11.45 -6.41 3.74
C VAL A 632 12.83 -5.89 4.11
N ALA A 633 13.70 -6.81 4.53
CA ALA A 633 15.08 -6.52 4.95
C ALA A 633 16.09 -6.67 3.82
N TYR A 634 15.95 -7.70 3.00
CA TYR A 634 16.83 -8.03 1.88
C TYR A 634 15.99 -8.39 0.65
N VAL A 635 16.49 -8.02 -0.52
CA VAL A 635 15.94 -8.37 -1.83
C VAL A 635 17.06 -8.83 -2.74
N GLY A 636 17.02 -10.08 -3.17
CA GLY A 636 17.86 -10.62 -4.24
C GLY A 636 17.11 -10.60 -5.57
N THR A 637 17.80 -10.33 -6.67
CA THR A 637 17.18 -10.20 -8.00
C THR A 637 16.79 -11.54 -8.63
N HIS A 638 17.31 -12.64 -8.12
CA HIS A 638 17.05 -14.00 -8.57
C HIS A 638 17.32 -15.01 -7.46
N ARG A 639 16.85 -16.21 -7.63
CA ARG A 639 17.28 -17.39 -6.88
C ARG A 639 18.13 -18.28 -7.78
N ASP A 640 18.96 -19.09 -7.16
CA ASP A 640 19.76 -20.08 -7.86
C ASP A 640 19.00 -21.40 -7.99
N SER A 641 19.03 -22.00 -9.17
CA SER A 641 18.75 -23.41 -9.38
C SER A 641 20.07 -24.19 -9.53
N PRO A 642 20.05 -25.53 -9.51
CA PRO A 642 21.26 -26.32 -9.75
C PRO A 642 21.94 -26.06 -11.10
N THR A 643 21.27 -25.43 -12.05
CA THR A 643 21.76 -25.26 -13.42
C THR A 643 21.86 -23.81 -13.92
N ALA A 644 21.13 -22.87 -13.30
CA ALA A 644 21.06 -21.50 -13.79
C ALA A 644 20.57 -20.53 -12.71
N ASP A 645 20.77 -19.23 -12.92
CA ASP A 645 20.02 -18.19 -12.23
C ASP A 645 18.60 -18.17 -12.75
N GLU A 646 17.62 -18.19 -11.85
CA GLU A 646 16.22 -17.99 -12.21
C GLU A 646 15.88 -16.50 -12.12
N ALA A 647 16.06 -15.79 -13.22
CA ALA A 647 15.78 -14.37 -13.33
C ALA A 647 14.32 -14.05 -12.98
N TYR A 648 14.11 -12.95 -12.27
CA TYR A 648 12.80 -12.47 -11.80
C TYR A 648 12.10 -13.35 -10.74
N GLU A 649 12.74 -14.43 -10.28
CA GLU A 649 12.36 -15.15 -9.08
C GLU A 649 13.09 -14.51 -7.89
N PHE A 650 12.57 -13.40 -7.41
CA PHE A 650 13.16 -12.62 -6.33
C PHE A 650 13.30 -13.44 -5.05
N THR A 651 14.34 -13.12 -4.26
CA THR A 651 14.57 -13.72 -2.94
C THR A 651 14.51 -12.67 -1.84
N TYR A 652 13.97 -13.04 -0.69
CA TYR A 652 13.74 -12.10 0.41
C TYR A 652 14.19 -12.64 1.76
N MET A 653 14.63 -11.72 2.63
CA MET A 653 14.63 -11.91 4.08
C MET A 653 13.76 -10.81 4.69
N PHE A 654 13.03 -11.15 5.74
CA PHE A 654 12.12 -10.23 6.42
C PHE A 654 12.56 -10.00 7.86
N LYS A 655 12.40 -8.76 8.36
CA LYS A 655 12.72 -8.40 9.74
C LYS A 655 11.50 -8.55 10.64
N PHE A 656 11.72 -9.15 11.81
CA PHE A 656 10.73 -9.31 12.86
C PHE A 656 11.29 -8.85 14.21
N GLY A 657 10.40 -8.50 15.15
CA GLY A 657 10.78 -8.12 16.49
C GLY A 657 9.97 -8.89 17.55
N VAL A 658 10.65 -9.40 18.59
CA VAL A 658 10.07 -10.11 19.73
C VAL A 658 10.45 -9.39 21.03
N ASP A 659 9.47 -9.14 21.89
CA ASP A 659 9.72 -8.56 23.20
C ASP A 659 10.39 -9.57 24.14
N ILE A 660 11.42 -9.11 24.87
CA ILE A 660 12.11 -9.86 25.91
C ILE A 660 11.63 -9.34 27.27
N PRO A 661 10.81 -10.10 28.01
CA PRO A 661 10.44 -9.73 29.37
C PRO A 661 11.63 -9.67 30.31
N ALA A 662 11.58 -8.82 31.32
CA ALA A 662 12.63 -8.72 32.34
C ALA A 662 12.86 -10.09 33.01
N GLY A 663 14.13 -10.52 33.05
CA GLY A 663 14.52 -11.80 33.62
C GLY A 663 14.30 -13.02 32.74
N ALA A 664 13.87 -12.86 31.48
CA ALA A 664 13.78 -13.98 30.55
C ALA A 664 15.18 -14.49 30.19
N ALA A 665 15.41 -15.79 30.43
CA ALA A 665 16.70 -16.46 30.17
C ALA A 665 16.79 -17.10 28.79
N SER A 666 15.67 -17.27 28.10
CA SER A 666 15.63 -17.97 26.81
C SER A 666 14.46 -17.56 25.92
N LEU A 667 14.65 -17.78 24.63
CA LEU A 667 13.65 -17.71 23.57
C LEU A 667 13.41 -19.12 23.03
N ILE A 668 12.14 -19.54 22.96
CA ILE A 668 11.74 -20.81 22.33
C ILE A 668 11.25 -20.48 20.91
N LEU A 669 11.87 -21.11 19.94
CA LEU A 669 11.53 -20.98 18.51
C LEU A 669 10.22 -21.71 18.17
N PRO A 670 9.55 -21.35 17.07
CA PRO A 670 8.44 -22.13 16.53
C PRO A 670 8.88 -23.57 16.22
N LYS A 671 7.95 -24.52 16.35
CA LYS A 671 8.16 -25.88 15.85
C LYS A 671 7.70 -25.95 14.39
N ASN A 672 8.51 -25.40 13.49
CA ASN A 672 8.27 -25.39 12.05
C ASN A 672 9.58 -25.23 11.29
N GLU A 673 10.11 -26.35 10.78
CA GLU A 673 11.37 -26.38 10.03
C GLU A 673 11.36 -25.57 8.73
N LYS A 674 10.16 -25.25 8.21
CA LYS A 674 10.00 -24.37 7.06
C LYS A 674 10.36 -22.91 7.36
N VAL A 675 10.40 -22.49 8.62
CA VAL A 675 10.83 -21.15 9.05
C VAL A 675 12.31 -21.19 9.37
N VAL A 676 13.08 -20.33 8.70
CA VAL A 676 14.54 -20.24 8.82
C VAL A 676 14.95 -18.86 9.31
N LEU A 677 15.80 -18.80 10.32
CA LEU A 677 16.43 -17.60 10.85
C LEU A 677 17.82 -17.40 10.24
N PHE A 678 18.14 -16.19 9.79
CA PHE A 678 19.42 -15.84 9.16
C PHE A 678 20.33 -15.00 10.06
N ALA A 679 19.77 -14.17 10.90
CA ALA A 679 20.49 -13.30 11.84
C ALA A 679 19.61 -12.87 13.00
N ALA A 680 20.22 -12.55 14.14
CA ALA A 680 19.52 -12.05 15.32
C ALA A 680 20.32 -10.94 16.01
N THR A 681 19.62 -9.89 16.48
CA THR A 681 20.20 -8.73 17.17
C THR A 681 19.36 -8.38 18.39
N LEU A 682 20.02 -8.39 19.54
CA LEU A 682 19.47 -7.91 20.83
C LEU A 682 19.56 -6.40 20.91
N VAL A 683 18.52 -5.76 21.42
CA VAL A 683 18.44 -4.30 21.54
C VAL A 683 17.92 -3.90 22.92
N GLU A 684 18.52 -2.85 23.49
CA GLU A 684 17.98 -2.13 24.65
C GLU A 684 17.12 -0.96 24.15
N GLU A 685 15.80 -1.14 24.12
CA GLU A 685 14.84 -0.07 23.82
C GLU A 685 14.45 0.64 25.11
N THR A 686 15.00 1.82 25.35
CA THR A 686 14.69 2.64 26.53
C THR A 686 13.35 3.37 26.42
N LEU A 687 12.90 3.60 25.20
CA LEU A 687 11.60 4.17 24.85
C LEU A 687 10.96 3.27 23.77
N LYS A 688 9.65 3.18 23.80
CA LYS A 688 8.92 2.47 22.73
C LYS A 688 9.15 3.20 21.40
N PRO A 689 9.33 2.46 20.29
CA PRO A 689 9.41 3.05 18.97
C PRO A 689 8.17 3.87 18.62
N VAL A 690 8.33 4.86 17.78
CA VAL A 690 7.18 5.62 17.27
C VAL A 690 6.21 4.68 16.53
N GLN A 691 4.94 4.97 16.68
CA GLN A 691 3.88 4.27 15.98
C GLN A 691 3.38 5.15 14.83
N VAL A 692 3.28 4.60 13.64
CA VAL A 692 2.67 5.27 12.51
C VAL A 692 1.20 5.56 12.84
N ALA A 693 0.80 6.81 12.74
CA ALA A 693 -0.54 7.31 13.07
C ALA A 693 -1.30 7.85 11.85
N THR A 694 -0.76 7.63 10.64
CA THR A 694 -1.43 7.84 9.35
C THR A 694 -0.86 6.87 8.33
N SER A 695 -1.60 6.52 7.29
CA SER A 695 -1.02 5.70 6.23
C SER A 695 0.17 6.43 5.58
N LEU A 696 1.32 5.76 5.52
CA LEU A 696 2.53 6.31 4.89
C LEU A 696 2.47 6.21 3.36
N PHE A 697 1.79 5.20 2.85
CA PHE A 697 1.50 5.01 1.43
C PHE A 697 0.10 4.42 1.27
N HIS A 698 -0.44 4.52 0.07
CA HIS A 698 -1.73 3.94 -0.29
C HIS A 698 -1.53 2.86 -1.34
N THR A 699 -2.27 1.76 -1.21
CA THR A 699 -2.37 0.72 -2.23
C THR A 699 -3.81 0.59 -2.69
N ALA A 700 -4.04 0.13 -3.92
CA ALA A 700 -5.37 -0.18 -4.41
C ALA A 700 -5.92 -1.52 -3.86
N ILE A 701 -5.19 -2.20 -3.00
CA ILE A 701 -5.60 -3.46 -2.38
C ILE A 701 -6.71 -3.15 -1.36
N ARG A 702 -7.90 -3.72 -1.58
CA ARG A 702 -9.05 -3.53 -0.69
C ARG A 702 -9.02 -4.51 0.46
N ASP A 703 -8.98 -5.79 0.12
CA ASP A 703 -8.98 -6.90 1.07
C ASP A 703 -7.66 -7.67 0.90
N ASN A 704 -6.94 -7.88 2.00
CA ASN A 704 -5.70 -8.64 1.94
C ASN A 704 -6.04 -10.13 1.95
N GLU A 705 -5.98 -10.76 0.80
CA GLU A 705 -6.29 -12.18 0.61
C GLU A 705 -5.02 -13.06 0.66
N MET A 706 -4.18 -12.87 1.67
CA MET A 706 -3.03 -13.75 1.90
C MET A 706 -3.49 -15.17 2.25
N GLU A 707 -2.91 -16.15 1.57
CA GLU A 707 -3.04 -17.55 1.91
C GLU A 707 -1.90 -17.94 2.85
N LEU A 708 -2.23 -18.47 4.04
CA LEU A 708 -1.26 -18.95 5.00
C LEU A 708 -1.23 -20.46 4.98
N ASN A 709 -0.03 -21.02 4.90
CA ASN A 709 0.17 -22.44 5.10
C ASN A 709 0.08 -22.77 6.60
N SER A 710 -0.58 -23.84 6.93
CA SER A 710 -0.59 -24.36 8.30
C SER A 710 0.62 -25.27 8.51
N VAL A 711 1.22 -25.19 9.69
CA VAL A 711 2.19 -26.20 10.13
C VAL A 711 1.46 -27.52 10.29
N GLU A 712 1.86 -28.52 9.54
CA GLU A 712 1.41 -29.88 9.81
C GLU A 712 2.02 -30.31 11.16
N VAL A 713 1.20 -30.31 12.21
CA VAL A 713 1.54 -31.10 13.37
C VAL A 713 1.45 -32.55 12.87
N GLU A 714 2.54 -33.33 12.92
CA GLU A 714 2.49 -34.78 12.68
C GLU A 714 1.42 -35.38 13.59
N LYS A 715 0.22 -35.49 13.06
CA LYS A 715 -0.87 -36.23 13.65
C LYS A 715 -0.87 -37.57 12.96
N GLU A 716 -1.04 -38.63 13.73
CA GLU A 716 -1.19 -39.96 13.17
C GLU A 716 -2.35 -39.95 12.18
N ASN A 717 -2.06 -40.14 10.89
CA ASN A 717 -3.12 -40.24 9.87
C ASN A 717 -3.89 -41.56 10.09
N LEU A 718 -5.13 -41.42 10.56
CA LEU A 718 -6.03 -42.54 10.86
C LEU A 718 -6.42 -43.34 9.62
N LEU A 719 -6.22 -42.79 8.41
CA LEU A 719 -6.47 -43.49 7.14
C LEU A 719 -5.32 -44.45 6.77
N LYS A 720 -4.15 -44.31 7.41
CA LYS A 720 -3.02 -45.18 7.16
C LYS A 720 -3.36 -46.63 7.58
N GLY A 721 -3.55 -47.48 6.58
CA GLY A 721 -3.99 -48.89 6.78
C GLY A 721 -5.52 -49.08 6.90
N ALA A 722 -6.33 -48.01 6.80
CA ALA A 722 -7.78 -48.14 6.71
C ALA A 722 -8.20 -48.83 5.39
N LYS A 723 -9.33 -49.55 5.44
CA LYS A 723 -9.85 -50.22 4.26
C LYS A 723 -10.90 -49.37 3.55
N ILE A 724 -10.75 -49.16 2.25
CA ILE A 724 -11.82 -48.60 1.42
C ILE A 724 -12.89 -49.68 1.26
N ILE A 725 -14.11 -49.38 1.68
CA ILE A 725 -15.22 -50.32 1.70
C ILE A 725 -16.31 -49.99 0.69
N ALA A 726 -16.39 -48.77 0.21
CA ALA A 726 -17.30 -48.36 -0.86
C ALA A 726 -16.80 -47.07 -1.51
N TYR A 727 -17.13 -46.87 -2.77
CA TYR A 727 -16.86 -45.60 -3.51
C TYR A 727 -17.83 -45.44 -4.69
N SER A 728 -17.96 -44.23 -5.20
CA SER A 728 -18.87 -43.90 -6.32
C SER A 728 -18.39 -44.45 -7.66
N GLY A 729 -17.09 -44.34 -7.96
CA GLY A 729 -16.48 -44.81 -9.19
C GLY A 729 -15.04 -44.32 -9.35
N TYR A 730 -14.45 -44.60 -10.51
CA TYR A 730 -13.13 -44.09 -10.92
C TYR A 730 -13.01 -44.04 -12.45
N PHE A 731 -12.13 -43.22 -12.96
CA PHE A 731 -11.96 -43.01 -14.40
C PHE A 731 -11.16 -44.14 -15.08
N ASN A 732 -10.05 -44.60 -14.46
CA ASN A 732 -9.22 -45.68 -14.95
C ASN A 732 -8.43 -46.35 -13.80
N ASP A 733 -7.78 -47.48 -14.09
CA ASP A 733 -7.09 -48.31 -13.06
C ASP A 733 -5.94 -47.61 -12.35
N ASN A 734 -5.35 -46.53 -12.93
CA ASN A 734 -4.29 -45.76 -12.29
C ASN A 734 -4.81 -44.65 -11.40
N GLU A 735 -6.08 -44.30 -11.48
CA GLU A 735 -6.72 -43.19 -10.79
C GLU A 735 -7.87 -43.65 -9.89
N LYS A 736 -7.65 -44.76 -9.19
CA LYS A 736 -8.58 -45.36 -8.23
C LYS A 736 -8.62 -44.59 -6.89
N PRO A 737 -9.68 -44.79 -6.07
CA PRO A 737 -9.79 -44.17 -4.75
C PRO A 737 -8.63 -44.46 -3.80
N GLU A 738 -7.90 -45.56 -3.96
CA GLU A 738 -6.74 -45.90 -3.14
C GLU A 738 -5.59 -44.85 -3.27
N ARG A 739 -5.60 -44.06 -4.35
CA ARG A 739 -4.61 -43.04 -4.60
C ARG A 739 -4.70 -41.86 -3.65
N ILE A 740 -5.82 -41.63 -2.98
CA ILE A 740 -5.93 -40.50 -2.04
C ILE A 740 -5.40 -40.79 -0.63
N VAL A 741 -4.91 -42.01 -0.39
CA VAL A 741 -4.38 -42.48 0.90
C VAL A 741 -3.06 -43.23 0.74
N ASP A 742 -2.40 -43.14 -0.43
CA ASP A 742 -1.13 -43.84 -0.71
C ASP A 742 0.09 -43.07 -0.23
N GLY A 743 -0.08 -41.80 0.20
CA GLY A 743 0.97 -40.92 0.69
C GLY A 743 1.76 -40.23 -0.44
N ASP A 744 1.31 -40.35 -1.69
CA ASP A 744 1.93 -39.76 -2.86
C ASP A 744 1.02 -38.67 -3.45
N VAL A 745 1.34 -37.40 -3.19
CA VAL A 745 0.57 -36.24 -3.67
C VAL A 745 0.60 -36.04 -5.19
N ASP A 746 1.40 -36.82 -5.93
CA ASP A 746 1.45 -36.76 -7.39
C ASP A 746 0.52 -37.81 -8.03
N THR A 747 -0.04 -38.73 -7.26
CA THR A 747 -1.11 -39.63 -7.69
C THR A 747 -2.47 -39.02 -7.36
N LYS A 748 -3.56 -39.57 -7.92
CA LYS A 748 -4.91 -39.07 -7.66
C LYS A 748 -6.02 -40.09 -7.87
N TRP A 749 -7.12 -39.86 -7.18
CA TRP A 749 -8.43 -40.41 -7.54
C TRP A 749 -9.09 -39.44 -8.54
N CYS A 750 -9.52 -40.02 -9.68
CA CYS A 750 -10.29 -39.30 -10.68
C CYS A 750 -11.61 -40.04 -10.96
N GLU A 751 -12.71 -39.30 -10.99
CA GLU A 751 -14.02 -39.77 -11.43
C GLU A 751 -14.69 -38.74 -12.35
N VAL A 752 -15.43 -39.24 -13.36
CA VAL A 752 -16.03 -38.35 -14.39
C VAL A 752 -17.50 -38.71 -14.58
N GLY A 753 -18.38 -37.72 -14.54
CA GLY A 753 -19.78 -37.84 -14.91
C GLY A 753 -20.74 -38.07 -13.76
N SER A 754 -20.30 -38.43 -12.57
CA SER A 754 -21.17 -38.63 -11.40
C SER A 754 -21.71 -37.33 -10.85
N ALA A 755 -22.95 -37.33 -10.39
CA ALA A 755 -23.58 -36.18 -9.73
C ALA A 755 -23.15 -36.05 -8.27
N LEU A 756 -22.81 -37.17 -7.64
CA LEU A 756 -22.31 -37.24 -6.26
C LEU A 756 -21.17 -38.26 -6.26
N ASN A 757 -20.03 -37.79 -5.69
CA ASN A 757 -18.84 -38.61 -5.55
C ASN A 757 -18.61 -38.93 -4.06
N TYR A 758 -18.25 -40.15 -3.73
CA TYR A 758 -17.94 -40.51 -2.35
C TYR A 758 -16.92 -41.66 -2.27
N VAL A 759 -16.23 -41.70 -1.14
CA VAL A 759 -15.38 -42.80 -0.72
C VAL A 759 -15.57 -43.06 0.77
N ASP A 760 -15.73 -44.35 1.15
CA ASP A 760 -15.94 -44.82 2.51
C ASP A 760 -14.77 -45.64 3.01
N PHE A 761 -14.35 -45.31 4.23
CA PHE A 761 -13.26 -45.99 4.92
C PHE A 761 -13.73 -46.72 6.18
N ASP A 762 -13.18 -47.92 6.46
CA ASP A 762 -13.27 -48.59 7.75
C ASP A 762 -11.93 -48.42 8.48
N LEU A 763 -11.93 -47.72 9.60
CA LEU A 763 -10.76 -47.50 10.45
C LEU A 763 -10.39 -48.74 11.30
N GLY A 764 -11.15 -49.84 11.16
CA GLY A 764 -10.97 -51.07 11.90
C GLY A 764 -11.67 -51.06 13.26
N GLU A 765 -11.56 -50.01 14.01
CA GLU A 765 -12.21 -49.77 15.30
C GLU A 765 -12.69 -48.30 15.40
N ALA A 766 -13.48 -47.99 16.43
CA ALA A 766 -13.90 -46.61 16.66
C ALA A 766 -12.71 -45.77 17.14
N LYS A 767 -12.34 -44.74 16.37
CA LYS A 767 -11.27 -43.77 16.66
C LYS A 767 -11.83 -42.37 16.81
N THR A 768 -11.14 -41.55 17.58
CA THR A 768 -11.51 -40.14 17.72
C THR A 768 -11.00 -39.35 16.51
N VAL A 769 -11.93 -38.86 15.71
CA VAL A 769 -11.64 -38.00 14.58
C VAL A 769 -11.71 -36.54 15.05
N SER A 770 -10.58 -35.82 15.00
CA SER A 770 -10.44 -34.45 15.49
C SER A 770 -10.13 -33.44 14.39
N GLY A 771 -9.77 -33.89 13.20
CA GLY A 771 -9.46 -33.05 12.06
C GLY A 771 -9.23 -33.86 10.79
N TRP A 772 -9.08 -33.18 9.67
CA TRP A 772 -8.85 -33.80 8.37
C TRP A 772 -8.14 -32.82 7.41
N LYS A 773 -7.50 -33.40 6.39
CA LYS A 773 -6.81 -32.69 5.32
C LYS A 773 -7.24 -33.28 3.98
N LEU A 774 -7.38 -32.39 2.99
CA LEU A 774 -7.68 -32.72 1.61
C LEU A 774 -6.73 -32.00 0.68
N VAL A 775 -6.03 -32.73 -0.17
CA VAL A 775 -5.17 -32.21 -1.24
C VAL A 775 -5.89 -32.41 -2.57
N ASN A 776 -6.25 -31.31 -3.22
CA ASN A 776 -6.93 -31.30 -4.51
C ASN A 776 -5.92 -31.29 -5.67
N ALA A 777 -6.37 -31.53 -6.90
CA ALA A 777 -5.55 -31.46 -8.10
C ALA A 777 -5.43 -30.02 -8.68
N GLY A 778 -5.48 -29.01 -7.85
CA GLY A 778 -5.38 -27.60 -8.25
C GLY A 778 -3.99 -27.19 -8.80
N ARG A 779 -2.96 -28.04 -8.60
CA ARG A 779 -1.67 -27.89 -9.28
C ARG A 779 -1.76 -28.19 -10.78
N GLU A 780 -2.68 -29.07 -11.20
CA GLU A 780 -2.94 -29.34 -12.62
C GLU A 780 -3.76 -28.20 -13.26
N ASP A 781 -4.88 -27.87 -12.61
CA ASP A 781 -5.76 -26.76 -12.99
C ASP A 781 -6.60 -26.35 -11.78
N LYS A 782 -6.64 -25.06 -11.46
CA LYS A 782 -7.45 -24.52 -10.35
C LYS A 782 -8.94 -24.85 -10.46
N GLY A 783 -9.43 -25.12 -11.65
CA GLY A 783 -10.80 -25.59 -11.89
C GLY A 783 -11.11 -26.95 -11.26
N TYR A 784 -10.09 -27.78 -11.02
CA TYR A 784 -10.25 -29.12 -10.39
C TYR A 784 -10.25 -29.11 -8.86
N ILE A 785 -10.17 -27.93 -8.25
CA ILE A 785 -10.31 -27.82 -6.80
C ILE A 785 -11.77 -28.15 -6.42
N THR A 786 -11.97 -29.14 -5.55
CA THR A 786 -13.29 -29.49 -5.00
C THR A 786 -13.88 -28.29 -4.27
N SER A 787 -15.03 -27.81 -4.72
CA SER A 787 -15.70 -26.62 -4.20
C SER A 787 -16.57 -26.90 -2.97
N ALA A 788 -17.20 -28.10 -2.89
CA ALA A 788 -17.99 -28.46 -1.72
C ALA A 788 -17.95 -29.96 -1.43
N CYS A 789 -17.78 -30.30 -0.14
CA CYS A 789 -17.76 -31.66 0.34
C CYS A 789 -18.16 -31.76 1.82
N PHE A 790 -18.45 -32.95 2.29
CA PHE A 790 -18.76 -33.30 3.67
C PHE A 790 -17.83 -34.40 4.15
N LEU A 791 -17.30 -34.25 5.36
CA LEU A 791 -16.76 -35.37 6.12
C LEU A 791 -17.87 -35.92 7.00
N GLN A 792 -18.14 -37.24 6.90
CA GLN A 792 -19.20 -37.90 7.64
C GLN A 792 -18.65 -39.12 8.39
N GLY A 793 -19.26 -39.44 9.51
CA GLY A 793 -18.88 -40.59 10.33
C GLY A 793 -20.07 -41.39 10.85
N ARG A 794 -19.83 -42.69 11.14
CA ARG A 794 -20.78 -43.60 11.83
C ARG A 794 -20.04 -44.74 12.51
N ASN A 795 -20.71 -45.47 13.44
CA ASN A 795 -20.11 -46.57 14.20
C ASN A 795 -20.51 -47.96 13.72
N SER A 796 -21.58 -48.08 12.96
CA SER A 796 -21.96 -49.34 12.32
C SER A 796 -22.37 -49.11 10.87
N GLN A 797 -22.36 -50.21 10.08
CA GLN A 797 -22.73 -50.14 8.66
C GLN A 797 -24.23 -49.87 8.44
N THR A 798 -25.05 -50.06 9.47
CA THR A 798 -26.50 -49.85 9.43
C THR A 798 -26.95 -48.51 9.96
N GLU A 799 -26.04 -47.74 10.61
CA GLU A 799 -26.34 -46.41 11.06
C GLU A 799 -26.33 -45.39 9.90
N GLU A 800 -27.14 -44.36 10.05
CA GLU A 800 -27.08 -43.21 9.14
C GLU A 800 -25.78 -42.43 9.29
N TRP A 801 -25.30 -41.87 8.17
CA TRP A 801 -24.12 -41.01 8.17
C TRP A 801 -24.39 -39.69 8.89
N LYS A 802 -23.55 -39.31 9.85
CA LYS A 802 -23.58 -38.02 10.55
C LYS A 802 -22.50 -37.13 9.98
N THR A 803 -22.82 -35.89 9.65
CA THR A 803 -21.83 -34.92 9.23
C THR A 803 -20.97 -34.51 10.41
N LEU A 804 -19.66 -34.68 10.27
CA LEU A 804 -18.64 -34.29 11.24
C LEU A 804 -18.14 -32.88 10.94
N ASP A 805 -17.94 -32.57 9.63
CA ASP A 805 -17.56 -31.26 9.14
C ASP A 805 -18.00 -31.11 7.67
N ASN A 806 -18.05 -29.87 7.17
CA ASN A 806 -18.38 -29.60 5.78
C ASN A 806 -17.60 -28.40 5.25
N ILE A 807 -17.35 -28.43 3.96
CA ILE A 807 -16.75 -27.33 3.19
C ILE A 807 -17.73 -26.90 2.11
N ASP A 808 -17.91 -25.58 1.96
CA ASP A 808 -18.67 -24.98 0.87
C ASP A 808 -17.94 -23.77 0.33
N GLY A 809 -17.81 -23.67 -1.00
CA GLY A 809 -17.11 -22.55 -1.66
C GLY A 809 -15.59 -22.60 -1.53
N ASN A 810 -15.00 -23.79 -1.31
CA ASN A 810 -13.54 -23.93 -1.23
C ASN A 810 -12.86 -23.52 -2.55
N ARG A 811 -11.74 -22.80 -2.41
CA ARG A 811 -10.85 -22.39 -3.50
C ARG A 811 -9.38 -22.77 -3.24
N GLN A 812 -9.10 -23.42 -2.12
CA GLN A 812 -7.75 -23.82 -1.72
C GLN A 812 -7.40 -25.20 -2.27
N ASN A 813 -6.19 -25.35 -2.79
CA ASN A 813 -5.69 -26.64 -3.28
C ASN A 813 -5.49 -27.61 -2.13
N VAL A 814 -4.98 -27.15 -1.00
CA VAL A 814 -4.83 -27.91 0.24
C VAL A 814 -5.74 -27.31 1.30
N VAL A 815 -6.60 -28.15 1.87
CA VAL A 815 -7.51 -27.75 2.95
C VAL A 815 -7.20 -28.60 4.18
N SER A 816 -6.87 -27.97 5.30
CA SER A 816 -6.69 -28.63 6.59
C SER A 816 -7.66 -28.00 7.60
N ARG A 817 -8.45 -28.85 8.27
CA ARG A 817 -9.51 -28.41 9.17
C ARG A 817 -9.50 -29.18 10.48
N MET A 818 -9.75 -28.49 11.58
CA MET A 818 -10.12 -29.11 12.86
C MET A 818 -11.64 -29.22 12.94
N ILE A 819 -12.13 -30.31 13.48
CA ILE A 819 -13.56 -30.54 13.74
C ILE A 819 -13.92 -29.89 15.07
N ASP A 820 -14.95 -29.04 15.08
CA ASP A 820 -15.34 -28.26 16.27
C ASP A 820 -15.63 -29.18 17.49
N THR A 821 -16.21 -30.33 17.24
CA THR A 821 -16.48 -31.38 18.27
C THR A 821 -15.91 -32.69 17.79
N PRO A 822 -14.72 -33.12 18.25
CA PRO A 822 -14.16 -34.43 17.92
C PRO A 822 -15.15 -35.54 18.15
N ALA A 823 -15.24 -36.47 17.22
CA ALA A 823 -16.23 -37.56 17.23
C ALA A 823 -15.57 -38.93 17.20
N GLN A 824 -16.08 -39.87 18.00
CA GLN A 824 -15.69 -41.29 17.94
C GLN A 824 -16.47 -42.01 16.85
N VAL A 825 -15.78 -42.44 15.80
CA VAL A 825 -16.37 -43.15 14.66
C VAL A 825 -15.47 -44.24 14.13
N ARG A 826 -16.07 -45.33 13.65
CA ARG A 826 -15.35 -46.41 12.98
C ARG A 826 -15.32 -46.21 11.46
N TYR A 827 -16.42 -45.76 10.89
CA TYR A 827 -16.55 -45.59 9.45
C TYR A 827 -16.56 -44.11 9.12
N VAL A 828 -15.78 -43.73 8.14
CA VAL A 828 -15.67 -42.35 7.68
C VAL A 828 -15.99 -42.29 6.19
N ARG A 829 -16.71 -41.26 5.76
CA ARG A 829 -17.03 -40.96 4.36
C ARG A 829 -16.58 -39.56 3.99
N LEU A 830 -15.90 -39.48 2.88
CA LEU A 830 -15.79 -38.22 2.15
C LEU A 830 -16.89 -38.16 1.10
N MET A 831 -17.83 -37.24 1.23
CA MET A 831 -18.92 -37.01 0.30
C MET A 831 -18.71 -35.70 -0.44
N ILE A 832 -18.59 -35.74 -1.75
CA ILE A 832 -18.30 -34.57 -2.58
C ILE A 832 -19.56 -34.23 -3.39
N THR A 833 -20.04 -33.00 -3.22
CA THR A 833 -21.26 -32.49 -3.85
C THR A 833 -20.98 -31.50 -4.99
N ARG A 834 -19.81 -30.87 -4.96
CA ARG A 834 -19.32 -30.01 -6.06
C ARG A 834 -17.83 -30.28 -6.30
N PRO A 835 -17.49 -31.14 -7.26
CA PRO A 835 -16.13 -31.61 -7.48
C PRO A 835 -15.22 -30.57 -8.18
N MET A 836 -15.78 -29.52 -8.73
CA MET A 836 -15.06 -28.45 -9.49
C MET A 836 -15.47 -27.05 -9.07
N GLN A 837 -14.68 -26.05 -9.53
CA GLN A 837 -14.93 -24.64 -9.25
C GLN A 837 -16.10 -24.06 -10.06
N HIS A 838 -16.34 -24.53 -11.27
CA HIS A 838 -17.45 -24.03 -12.06
C HIS A 838 -18.73 -24.88 -11.85
N ALA A 839 -19.88 -24.21 -11.85
CA ALA A 839 -21.18 -24.86 -11.70
C ALA A 839 -21.43 -25.85 -12.87
N GLY A 840 -21.84 -27.07 -12.54
CA GLY A 840 -22.11 -28.12 -13.53
C GLY A 840 -20.91 -28.97 -13.96
N GLY A 841 -19.71 -28.68 -13.47
CA GLY A 841 -18.53 -29.51 -13.65
C GLY A 841 -18.68 -30.86 -12.95
N LYS A 842 -18.34 -31.97 -13.62
CA LYS A 842 -18.52 -33.35 -13.17
C LYS A 842 -17.21 -34.13 -13.22
N VAL A 843 -16.10 -33.50 -12.98
CA VAL A 843 -14.80 -34.17 -12.92
C VAL A 843 -14.25 -34.02 -11.51
N LEU A 844 -14.15 -35.10 -10.79
CA LEU A 844 -13.49 -35.18 -9.49
C LEU A 844 -12.01 -35.47 -9.70
N ARG A 845 -11.14 -34.77 -8.97
CA ARG A 845 -9.71 -35.04 -8.87
C ARG A 845 -9.19 -34.67 -7.49
N ILE A 846 -8.79 -35.68 -6.72
CA ILE A 846 -8.21 -35.52 -5.38
C ILE A 846 -6.89 -36.27 -5.35
N ASN A 847 -5.84 -35.64 -4.87
CA ASN A 847 -4.51 -36.21 -4.77
C ASN A 847 -4.30 -36.94 -3.44
N GLU A 848 -4.70 -36.37 -2.30
CA GLU A 848 -4.45 -36.98 -1.00
C GLU A 848 -5.54 -36.60 0.02
N MET A 849 -5.79 -37.48 0.98
CA MET A 849 -6.67 -37.26 2.12
C MET A 849 -6.08 -37.83 3.39
N GLU A 850 -6.12 -37.05 4.46
CA GLU A 850 -5.70 -37.46 5.79
C GLU A 850 -6.81 -37.18 6.81
N ILE A 851 -6.90 -38.02 7.84
CA ILE A 851 -7.82 -37.86 8.98
C ILE A 851 -7.03 -38.04 10.27
N TYR A 852 -7.28 -37.16 11.26
CA TYR A 852 -6.55 -37.13 12.52
C TYR A 852 -7.46 -37.34 13.73
#